data_80faa6490805c56594865a9af7eebb32
#
_entry.id   80faa6490805c56594865a9af7eebb32
#
_cell.length_a   1.000
_cell.length_b   1.000
_cell.length_c   1.000
_cell.angle_alpha   90.00
_cell.angle_beta   90.00
_cell.angle_gamma   90.00
#
_symmetry.space_group_name_H-M   'P 1'
#
loop_
_entity.id
_entity.type
_entity.pdbx_description
1 polymer ?
#
loop_
_entity_poly.entity_id
_entity_poly.type
_entity_poly.pdbx_seq_one_letter_code
_entity_poly.pdbx_strand_id
1 'polypeptide(L)'
;MYAKSLFVSLLALLSLNTNQASAQSPTSAAQRFNIFVKGDATLQSSETEGPIAVGGNVTTNQYQISFNKQHGVLFVNNASIGLAVRGAVKLNNGSLMVNGDNYVKIGNCNPSDGSGNTLKVWYRDNNNAASTIRINGSTNDYNANPNITINANINTWSPSVGESSNPVCEQVFGTGAGQIDIDGAFISFIKRSSQLKEMADNLPIRDQNGNIMAAAPMGPYLNPNVIGNNPKIIVDPNKINVLTVSAAVWNKIGNSNIEGIPQGPQLGQTSANTNFGLIINIVDVPTFTSSNGNDRINFPSFGGMSDSQGGYVLYNFPDATKSITLGGNGQISGTIFAPQADVVKENNGNINGQIIAKSFVHKGDEVHFWPFLPSIAEPVTKKIEVAVSTKCVKNAAYLDYTVTPNYDTKGQGVKIEWIASGAKTVQEDSGLPLSGSVLFPGAAVDANGNGIAWPGFKQENGKWVEVPGDRYGALREAGASIRVTVDPSVEVGITYPVSSSTCYTTPPPATALPVTLAYFTAQNVNCNAELKWKVTEAKNFSHFEVERSTDAKTYNTVARIDFDATKSTYSFNDTPFSSESVPAKAYYYRLKQVDNDETFEYSAIRSVQAGSCDSRLAVDFYPNPTQDEMNVRSFSPVKKLEIYTLGGKQVYQVMPGANETEIKVNVQAFAQGMYIVSVVNAEGKYSSKVLKK
;
A
#
# COMPACT_ATOMS: atom_id res chain seq x y z
N MET A 1 -28.80 33.84 47.69
CA MET A 1 -29.09 33.41 46.31
C MET A 1 -27.79 32.99 45.67
N TYR A 2 -27.56 31.68 45.58
CA TYR A 2 -26.34 31.09 45.03
C TYR A 2 -26.55 30.83 43.54
N ALA A 3 -25.73 31.45 42.70
CA ALA A 3 -25.67 31.16 41.28
C ALA A 3 -24.70 30.02 41.05
N LYS A 4 -25.20 28.85 40.62
CA LYS A 4 -24.40 27.71 40.19
C LYS A 4 -23.94 27.95 38.74
N SER A 5 -22.64 28.08 38.57
CA SER A 5 -21.98 28.06 37.29
C SER A 5 -21.97 26.64 36.76
N LEU A 6 -22.61 26.40 35.62
CA LEU A 6 -22.64 25.11 34.91
C LEU A 6 -21.43 25.08 33.95
N PHE A 7 -20.42 24.29 34.30
CA PHE A 7 -19.36 23.94 33.34
C PHE A 7 -19.90 22.85 32.38
N VAL A 8 -20.19 23.23 31.16
CA VAL A 8 -20.45 22.29 30.07
C VAL A 8 -19.11 21.87 29.50
N SER A 9 -18.68 20.66 29.84
CA SER A 9 -17.56 20.00 29.18
C SER A 9 -18.00 19.53 27.80
N LEU A 10 -17.52 20.19 26.77
CA LEU A 10 -17.69 19.79 25.38
C LEU A 10 -16.77 18.58 25.13
N LEU A 11 -17.32 17.36 25.26
CA LEU A 11 -16.67 16.16 24.76
C LEU A 11 -16.73 16.22 23.22
N ALA A 12 -15.64 16.61 22.58
CA ALA A 12 -15.47 16.40 21.17
C ALA A 12 -15.33 14.87 20.94
N LEU A 13 -16.40 14.24 20.50
CA LEU A 13 -16.33 12.93 19.87
C LEU A 13 -15.53 13.11 18.56
N LEU A 14 -14.23 12.86 18.63
CA LEU A 14 -13.46 12.54 17.43
C LEU A 14 -14.00 11.18 16.94
N SER A 15 -14.87 11.21 15.93
CA SER A 15 -15.15 10.05 15.12
C SER A 15 -13.81 9.64 14.47
N LEU A 16 -13.20 8.60 15.01
CA LEU A 16 -12.15 7.84 14.33
C LEU A 16 -12.77 7.35 13.02
N ASN A 17 -12.56 8.09 11.95
CA ASN A 17 -12.66 7.54 10.61
C ASN A 17 -11.57 6.47 10.48
N THR A 18 -11.86 5.29 10.99
CA THR A 18 -11.16 4.10 10.56
C THR A 18 -11.46 3.98 9.06
N ASN A 19 -10.50 4.36 8.24
CA ASN A 19 -10.45 3.88 6.86
C ASN A 19 -10.33 2.36 6.95
N GLN A 20 -11.47 1.68 7.17
CA GLN A 20 -11.53 0.26 6.90
C GLN A 20 -11.26 0.12 5.41
N ALA A 21 -10.09 -0.37 5.08
CA ALA A 21 -9.79 -0.81 3.73
C ALA A 21 -10.94 -1.76 3.34
N SER A 22 -11.68 -1.43 2.28
CA SER A 22 -12.81 -2.24 1.86
C SER A 22 -12.30 -3.64 1.60
N ALA A 23 -12.86 -4.63 2.29
CA ALA A 23 -12.51 -6.02 2.08
C ALA A 23 -12.79 -6.37 0.63
N GLN A 24 -11.79 -6.84 -0.09
CA GLN A 24 -11.86 -7.18 -1.50
C GLN A 24 -11.20 -8.55 -1.72
N SER A 25 -11.70 -9.30 -2.71
CA SER A 25 -11.03 -10.55 -3.09
C SER A 25 -9.59 -10.25 -3.55
N PRO A 26 -8.59 -11.00 -3.06
CA PRO A 26 -7.20 -10.83 -3.50
C PRO A 26 -7.00 -11.08 -4.99
N THR A 27 -7.96 -11.75 -5.65
CA THR A 27 -7.96 -12.08 -7.08
C THR A 27 -8.91 -11.20 -7.89
N SER A 28 -9.44 -10.13 -7.34
CA SER A 28 -10.52 -9.31 -7.92
C SER A 28 -10.28 -8.87 -9.36
N ALA A 29 -9.05 -8.49 -9.70
CA ALA A 29 -8.68 -8.08 -11.06
C ALA A 29 -8.76 -9.24 -12.09
N ALA A 30 -8.66 -10.49 -11.62
CA ALA A 30 -8.74 -11.69 -12.46
C ALA A 30 -10.08 -12.42 -12.37
N GLN A 31 -11.06 -11.95 -11.60
CA GLN A 31 -12.31 -12.71 -11.34
C GLN A 31 -13.10 -13.10 -12.59
N ARG A 32 -12.88 -12.40 -13.71
CA ARG A 32 -13.55 -12.68 -14.99
C ARG A 32 -12.80 -13.69 -15.87
N PHE A 33 -11.67 -14.22 -15.42
CA PHE A 33 -10.81 -15.08 -16.21
C PHE A 33 -10.53 -16.40 -15.48
N ASN A 34 -10.52 -17.48 -16.23
CA ASN A 34 -10.12 -18.79 -15.72
C ASN A 34 -8.58 -18.88 -15.63
N ILE A 35 -7.90 -18.36 -16.64
CA ILE A 35 -6.45 -18.22 -16.68
C ILE A 35 -6.12 -16.74 -16.86
N PHE A 36 -5.29 -16.20 -15.97
CA PHE A 36 -4.84 -14.82 -16.00
C PHE A 36 -3.33 -14.78 -15.75
N VAL A 37 -2.54 -14.56 -16.80
CA VAL A 37 -1.08 -14.63 -16.72
C VAL A 37 -0.42 -13.37 -17.25
N LYS A 38 0.65 -12.93 -16.56
CA LYS A 38 1.41 -11.73 -16.92
C LYS A 38 2.20 -11.88 -18.22
N GLY A 39 2.82 -13.02 -18.41
CA GLY A 39 3.67 -13.38 -19.55
C GLY A 39 2.97 -14.35 -20.50
N ASP A 40 3.74 -15.32 -20.97
CA ASP A 40 3.30 -16.24 -22.01
C ASP A 40 2.43 -17.40 -21.48
N ALA A 41 1.58 -17.94 -22.34
CA ALA A 41 0.82 -19.15 -22.09
C ALA A 41 1.06 -20.20 -23.20
N THR A 42 1.24 -21.46 -22.78
CA THR A 42 1.26 -22.62 -23.67
C THR A 42 0.08 -23.53 -23.34
N LEU A 43 -0.82 -23.70 -24.29
CA LEU A 43 -2.10 -24.39 -24.13
C LEU A 43 -2.08 -25.67 -25.02
N GLN A 44 -2.14 -26.86 -24.40
CA GLN A 44 -1.93 -28.12 -25.08
C GLN A 44 -3.04 -29.14 -24.79
N SER A 45 -3.73 -29.57 -25.83
CA SER A 45 -4.63 -30.76 -25.87
C SER A 45 -5.60 -30.85 -24.68
N SER A 46 -6.25 -29.74 -24.34
CA SER A 46 -7.17 -29.64 -23.20
C SER A 46 -8.19 -28.52 -23.40
N GLU A 47 -8.85 -28.11 -22.33
CA GLU A 47 -9.82 -27.03 -22.36
C GLU A 47 -9.92 -26.20 -21.07
N THR A 48 -10.56 -25.06 -21.18
CA THR A 48 -11.01 -24.24 -20.05
C THR A 48 -12.48 -23.93 -20.19
N GLU A 49 -13.19 -23.90 -19.06
CA GLU A 49 -14.59 -23.49 -19.07
C GLU A 49 -14.77 -21.97 -19.21
N GLY A 50 -13.83 -21.20 -18.69
CA GLY A 50 -13.89 -19.75 -18.65
C GLY A 50 -12.88 -19.06 -19.57
N PRO A 51 -12.96 -17.71 -19.64
CA PRO A 51 -12.07 -16.89 -20.46
C PRO A 51 -10.61 -16.92 -20.01
N ILE A 52 -9.72 -16.58 -20.95
CA ILE A 52 -8.27 -16.50 -20.74
C ILE A 52 -7.76 -15.09 -21.07
N ALA A 53 -6.92 -14.51 -20.19
CA ALA A 53 -6.17 -13.30 -20.47
C ALA A 53 -4.65 -13.57 -20.34
N VAL A 54 -3.91 -13.21 -21.37
CA VAL A 54 -2.47 -13.44 -21.50
C VAL A 54 -1.75 -12.14 -21.80
N GLY A 55 -0.87 -11.71 -20.90
CA GLY A 55 -0.08 -10.50 -21.05
C GLY A 55 1.14 -10.63 -21.97
N GLY A 56 1.50 -11.85 -22.34
CA GLY A 56 2.52 -12.18 -23.33
C GLY A 56 1.94 -12.80 -24.59
N ASN A 57 2.59 -13.86 -25.08
CA ASN A 57 2.19 -14.62 -26.25
C ASN A 57 1.44 -15.90 -25.86
N VAL A 58 0.62 -16.41 -26.78
CA VAL A 58 0.00 -17.71 -26.65
C VAL A 58 0.62 -18.67 -27.65
N THR A 59 1.05 -19.84 -27.19
CA THR A 59 1.38 -20.97 -28.04
C THR A 59 0.35 -22.07 -27.81
N THR A 60 -0.24 -22.61 -28.86
CA THR A 60 -1.32 -23.58 -28.71
C THR A 60 -1.25 -24.75 -29.68
N ASN A 61 -1.66 -25.91 -29.19
CA ASN A 61 -1.98 -27.10 -29.96
C ASN A 61 -3.38 -27.52 -29.57
N GLN A 62 -4.29 -27.70 -30.48
CA GLN A 62 -5.65 -28.22 -30.26
C GLN A 62 -6.20 -27.94 -28.84
N TYR A 63 -6.91 -26.84 -28.68
CA TYR A 63 -7.36 -26.39 -27.37
C TYR A 63 -8.75 -25.79 -27.45
N GLN A 64 -9.54 -25.86 -26.36
CA GLN A 64 -10.84 -25.23 -26.28
C GLN A 64 -10.89 -24.19 -25.16
N ILE A 65 -11.52 -23.06 -25.43
CA ILE A 65 -11.64 -21.96 -24.46
C ILE A 65 -13.14 -21.60 -24.34
N SER A 66 -13.53 -21.30 -23.11
CA SER A 66 -14.90 -20.89 -22.79
C SER A 66 -15.94 -21.90 -23.24
N PHE A 67 -15.72 -23.16 -22.92
CA PHE A 67 -16.63 -24.24 -23.26
C PHE A 67 -18.03 -23.99 -22.69
N ASN A 68 -18.16 -23.32 -21.55
CA ASN A 68 -19.42 -23.02 -20.90
C ASN A 68 -19.78 -21.53 -20.98
N LYS A 69 -20.95 -21.20 -21.54
CA LYS A 69 -21.44 -19.83 -21.78
C LYS A 69 -21.60 -18.95 -20.53
N GLN A 70 -21.70 -19.56 -19.37
CA GLN A 70 -22.09 -18.87 -18.13
C GLN A 70 -20.93 -18.31 -17.33
N HIS A 71 -19.69 -18.48 -17.79
CA HIS A 71 -18.51 -18.19 -17.02
C HIS A 71 -17.80 -16.92 -17.49
N GLY A 72 -17.44 -16.06 -16.55
CA GLY A 72 -16.44 -15.03 -16.62
C GLY A 72 -16.55 -14.06 -17.81
N VAL A 73 -17.53 -13.20 -17.84
CA VAL A 73 -17.78 -12.37 -19.01
C VAL A 73 -17.04 -11.02 -18.91
N LEU A 74 -16.06 -10.80 -19.80
CA LEU A 74 -15.52 -9.49 -20.12
C LEU A 74 -16.13 -9.02 -21.44
N PHE A 75 -16.74 -7.84 -21.46
CA PHE A 75 -17.26 -7.24 -22.68
C PHE A 75 -16.31 -6.16 -23.20
N VAL A 76 -15.97 -6.23 -24.48
CA VAL A 76 -15.27 -5.17 -25.22
C VAL A 76 -16.12 -4.85 -26.45
N ASN A 77 -16.54 -3.60 -26.58
CA ASN A 77 -17.42 -3.15 -27.66
C ASN A 77 -18.68 -4.04 -27.82
N ASN A 78 -19.33 -4.39 -26.70
CA ASN A 78 -20.46 -5.29 -26.62
C ASN A 78 -20.22 -6.76 -27.00
N ALA A 79 -18.96 -7.14 -27.23
CA ALA A 79 -18.59 -8.52 -27.45
C ALA A 79 -18.08 -9.18 -26.18
N SER A 80 -18.57 -10.35 -25.88
CA SER A 80 -18.03 -11.22 -24.83
C SER A 80 -16.68 -11.78 -25.27
N ILE A 81 -15.63 -11.64 -24.47
CA ILE A 81 -14.28 -12.06 -24.83
C ILE A 81 -13.94 -13.37 -24.10
N GLY A 82 -13.66 -14.40 -24.89
CA GLY A 82 -13.17 -15.70 -24.37
C GLY A 82 -11.63 -15.77 -24.33
N LEU A 83 -10.96 -15.09 -25.25
CA LEU A 83 -9.49 -15.04 -25.29
C LEU A 83 -9.02 -13.60 -25.55
N ALA A 84 -8.24 -13.08 -24.63
CA ALA A 84 -7.50 -11.83 -24.79
C ALA A 84 -5.99 -12.12 -24.71
N VAL A 85 -5.24 -11.70 -25.74
CA VAL A 85 -3.79 -11.87 -25.84
C VAL A 85 -3.17 -10.51 -26.14
N ARG A 86 -2.26 -10.06 -25.27
CA ARG A 86 -1.52 -8.81 -25.47
C ARG A 86 -0.49 -8.92 -26.60
N GLY A 87 0.18 -10.06 -26.68
CA GLY A 87 1.17 -10.39 -27.69
C GLY A 87 0.56 -11.10 -28.90
N ALA A 88 1.29 -12.05 -29.45
CA ALA A 88 0.93 -12.86 -30.60
C ALA A 88 0.37 -14.23 -30.21
N VAL A 89 -0.35 -14.85 -31.14
CA VAL A 89 -0.78 -16.26 -31.04
C VAL A 89 -0.01 -17.09 -32.04
N LYS A 90 0.71 -18.10 -31.54
CA LYS A 90 1.40 -19.11 -32.32
C LYS A 90 0.56 -20.40 -32.35
N LEU A 91 0.08 -20.73 -33.53
CA LEU A 91 -0.66 -21.97 -33.76
C LEU A 91 0.31 -23.06 -34.26
N ASN A 92 0.58 -24.07 -33.44
CA ASN A 92 1.52 -25.12 -33.81
C ASN A 92 0.84 -26.27 -34.58
N ASN A 93 -0.27 -26.79 -34.06
CA ASN A 93 -0.98 -27.91 -34.66
C ASN A 93 -2.44 -27.92 -34.22
N GLY A 94 -3.34 -28.37 -35.08
CA GLY A 94 -4.79 -28.46 -34.79
C GLY A 94 -5.48 -27.10 -34.72
N SER A 95 -6.65 -27.07 -34.09
CA SER A 95 -7.47 -25.87 -33.97
C SER A 95 -7.57 -25.40 -32.51
N LEU A 96 -7.47 -24.10 -32.30
CA LEU A 96 -7.91 -23.46 -31.07
C LEU A 96 -9.39 -23.07 -31.24
N MET A 97 -10.27 -23.62 -30.44
CA MET A 97 -11.69 -23.29 -30.49
C MET A 97 -12.07 -22.34 -29.34
N VAL A 98 -12.76 -21.27 -29.65
CA VAL A 98 -13.33 -20.35 -28.67
C VAL A 98 -14.85 -20.47 -28.73
N ASN A 99 -15.45 -20.97 -27.64
CA ASN A 99 -16.84 -21.37 -27.57
C ASN A 99 -17.70 -20.36 -26.80
N GLY A 100 -19.00 -20.63 -26.66
CA GLY A 100 -19.89 -19.91 -25.77
C GLY A 100 -20.31 -18.52 -26.25
N ASP A 101 -20.36 -18.29 -27.56
CA ASP A 101 -20.56 -16.96 -28.18
C ASP A 101 -19.51 -15.93 -27.76
N ASN A 102 -18.32 -16.39 -27.36
CA ASN A 102 -17.20 -15.56 -26.97
C ASN A 102 -16.30 -15.23 -28.15
N TYR A 103 -15.67 -14.08 -28.10
CA TYR A 103 -14.82 -13.53 -29.13
C TYR A 103 -13.33 -13.56 -28.76
N VAL A 104 -12.46 -13.12 -29.67
CA VAL A 104 -11.00 -13.13 -29.51
C VAL A 104 -10.44 -11.73 -29.74
N LYS A 105 -9.49 -11.34 -28.92
CA LYS A 105 -8.69 -10.13 -29.06
C LYS A 105 -7.21 -10.48 -29.04
N ILE A 106 -6.48 -10.09 -30.07
CA ILE A 106 -5.05 -10.35 -30.25
C ILE A 106 -4.36 -9.00 -30.48
N GLY A 107 -3.49 -8.59 -29.59
CA GLY A 107 -2.78 -7.31 -29.66
C GLY A 107 -1.76 -7.26 -30.81
N ASN A 108 -1.17 -8.39 -31.17
CA ASN A 108 -0.22 -8.49 -32.28
C ASN A 108 -0.58 -9.66 -33.20
N CYS A 109 -1.19 -9.34 -34.34
CA CYS A 109 -1.48 -10.31 -35.39
C CYS A 109 -0.33 -10.47 -36.41
N ASN A 110 0.71 -9.66 -36.31
CA ASN A 110 1.92 -9.74 -37.14
C ASN A 110 3.10 -10.23 -36.29
N PRO A 111 3.23 -11.55 -36.08
CA PRO A 111 4.29 -12.05 -35.25
C PRO A 111 5.67 -11.76 -35.88
N SER A 112 6.53 -11.11 -35.12
CA SER A 112 7.96 -10.93 -35.48
C SER A 112 8.81 -12.12 -35.04
N ASP A 113 8.20 -13.26 -34.74
CA ASP A 113 8.86 -14.44 -34.18
C ASP A 113 9.60 -15.30 -35.22
N GLY A 114 9.76 -14.80 -36.43
CA GLY A 114 10.43 -15.51 -37.54
C GLY A 114 9.55 -16.57 -38.22
N SER A 115 8.30 -16.78 -37.80
CA SER A 115 7.37 -17.71 -38.48
C SER A 115 6.77 -17.14 -39.78
N GLY A 116 6.91 -15.84 -39.97
CA GLY A 116 6.59 -15.15 -41.25
C GLY A 116 5.11 -15.03 -41.57
N ASN A 117 4.23 -15.61 -40.76
CA ASN A 117 2.81 -15.64 -41.10
C ASN A 117 2.02 -14.60 -40.29
N THR A 118 1.52 -13.58 -40.98
CA THR A 118 0.49 -12.69 -40.44
C THR A 118 -0.83 -13.44 -40.28
N LEU A 119 -1.46 -13.35 -39.13
CA LEU A 119 -2.78 -13.93 -38.94
C LEU A 119 -3.83 -13.17 -39.71
N LYS A 120 -4.56 -13.86 -40.58
CA LYS A 120 -5.72 -13.34 -41.31
C LYS A 120 -7.01 -13.75 -40.63
N VAL A 121 -7.90 -12.79 -40.47
CA VAL A 121 -9.25 -13.02 -39.98
C VAL A 121 -10.19 -13.26 -41.14
N TRP A 122 -10.91 -14.37 -41.10
CA TRP A 122 -11.87 -14.78 -42.12
C TRP A 122 -13.27 -14.71 -41.56
N TYR A 123 -14.08 -13.80 -42.10
CA TYR A 123 -15.52 -13.68 -41.77
C TYR A 123 -16.40 -14.41 -42.80
N ARG A 124 -15.80 -14.83 -43.89
CA ARG A 124 -16.44 -15.54 -45.00
C ARG A 124 -15.59 -16.74 -45.42
N ASP A 125 -16.24 -17.79 -45.87
CA ASP A 125 -15.56 -18.96 -46.43
C ASP A 125 -14.89 -18.70 -47.80
N ASN A 126 -14.29 -19.74 -48.38
CA ASN A 126 -13.65 -19.68 -49.66
C ASN A 126 -14.61 -19.37 -50.84
N ASN A 127 -15.92 -19.55 -50.65
CA ASN A 127 -16.98 -19.24 -51.59
C ASN A 127 -17.61 -17.85 -51.35
N ASN A 128 -17.00 -17.05 -50.50
CA ASN A 128 -17.49 -15.74 -50.07
C ASN A 128 -18.87 -15.78 -49.35
N ALA A 129 -19.27 -16.92 -48.84
CA ALA A 129 -20.45 -17.05 -48.00
C ALA A 129 -20.11 -16.72 -46.53
N ALA A 130 -21.11 -16.13 -45.81
CA ALA A 130 -21.00 -15.93 -44.36
C ALA A 130 -20.80 -17.26 -43.66
N SER A 131 -19.78 -17.37 -42.83
CA SER A 131 -19.36 -18.60 -42.18
C SER A 131 -18.77 -18.35 -40.81
N THR A 132 -18.51 -19.40 -40.07
CA THR A 132 -17.82 -19.33 -38.77
C THR A 132 -16.54 -18.53 -38.89
N ILE A 133 -16.31 -17.60 -37.95
CA ILE A 133 -15.08 -16.78 -37.98
C ILE A 133 -13.87 -17.68 -37.74
N ARG A 134 -12.89 -17.59 -38.62
CA ARG A 134 -11.62 -18.28 -38.51
C ARG A 134 -10.45 -17.32 -38.57
N ILE A 135 -9.37 -17.67 -37.88
CA ILE A 135 -8.12 -16.92 -37.87
C ILE A 135 -6.99 -17.91 -38.18
N ASN A 136 -6.27 -17.70 -39.24
CA ASN A 136 -5.15 -18.57 -39.63
C ASN A 136 -4.06 -17.80 -40.38
N GLY A 137 -2.95 -18.42 -40.68
CA GLY A 137 -1.83 -17.81 -41.42
C GLY A 137 -1.97 -17.86 -42.97
N SER A 138 -3.07 -18.40 -43.50
CA SER A 138 -3.28 -18.46 -44.96
C SER A 138 -3.86 -17.15 -45.49
N THR A 139 -3.41 -16.73 -46.67
CA THR A 139 -3.94 -15.55 -47.38
C THR A 139 -5.10 -15.91 -48.30
N ASN A 140 -5.28 -17.18 -48.63
CA ASN A 140 -6.19 -17.64 -49.69
C ASN A 140 -7.05 -18.85 -49.33
N ASP A 141 -6.92 -19.41 -48.13
CA ASP A 141 -7.71 -20.56 -47.69
C ASP A 141 -8.29 -20.38 -46.29
N TYR A 142 -9.63 -20.22 -46.22
CA TYR A 142 -10.41 -20.20 -45.03
C TYR A 142 -10.27 -21.47 -44.15
N ASN A 143 -10.10 -22.65 -44.81
CA ASN A 143 -9.99 -23.94 -44.14
C ASN A 143 -8.58 -24.32 -43.72
N ALA A 144 -7.61 -23.44 -43.94
CA ALA A 144 -6.23 -23.73 -43.57
C ALA A 144 -6.07 -24.06 -42.08
N ASN A 145 -5.27 -25.08 -41.81
CA ASN A 145 -4.86 -25.47 -40.46
C ASN A 145 -3.35 -25.18 -40.28
N PRO A 146 -2.92 -24.82 -39.08
CA PRO A 146 -3.71 -24.61 -37.85
C PRO A 146 -4.54 -23.33 -37.89
N ASN A 147 -5.63 -23.28 -37.12
CA ASN A 147 -6.49 -22.09 -37.05
C ASN A 147 -7.09 -21.87 -35.66
N ILE A 148 -7.61 -20.63 -35.45
CA ILE A 148 -8.55 -20.34 -34.37
C ILE A 148 -9.95 -20.35 -34.99
N THR A 149 -10.85 -21.10 -34.39
CA THR A 149 -12.26 -21.13 -34.75
C THR A 149 -13.09 -20.47 -33.65
N ILE A 150 -13.87 -19.45 -33.99
CA ILE A 150 -14.76 -18.76 -33.07
C ILE A 150 -16.17 -19.32 -33.25
N ASN A 151 -16.61 -20.13 -32.29
CA ASN A 151 -17.95 -20.72 -32.27
C ASN A 151 -18.95 -19.75 -31.63
N ALA A 152 -19.21 -18.64 -32.31
CA ALA A 152 -20.20 -17.63 -31.93
C ALA A 152 -21.35 -17.61 -32.93
N ASN A 153 -22.49 -17.04 -32.53
CA ASN A 153 -23.61 -16.87 -33.40
C ASN A 153 -23.24 -15.93 -34.56
N ILE A 154 -23.16 -16.46 -35.76
CA ILE A 154 -22.73 -15.74 -36.97
C ILE A 154 -23.63 -14.53 -37.28
N ASN A 155 -24.89 -14.53 -36.84
CA ASN A 155 -25.80 -13.40 -37.04
C ASN A 155 -25.45 -12.19 -36.17
N THR A 156 -24.73 -12.41 -35.06
CA THR A 156 -24.23 -11.36 -34.17
C THR A 156 -22.88 -10.79 -34.66
N TRP A 157 -22.17 -11.53 -35.52
CA TRP A 157 -20.82 -11.24 -36.00
C TRP A 157 -20.79 -11.15 -37.54
N SER A 158 -21.75 -10.44 -38.14
CA SER A 158 -21.69 -10.22 -39.60
C SER A 158 -20.49 -9.35 -39.98
N PRO A 159 -19.91 -9.50 -41.16
CA PRO A 159 -18.77 -8.71 -41.62
C PRO A 159 -18.94 -7.21 -41.49
N SER A 160 -20.17 -6.72 -41.70
CA SER A 160 -20.48 -5.28 -41.55
C SER A 160 -20.54 -4.79 -40.11
N VAL A 161 -20.72 -5.68 -39.13
CA VAL A 161 -20.80 -5.35 -37.70
C VAL A 161 -19.51 -5.72 -36.97
N GLY A 162 -18.86 -6.85 -37.33
CA GLY A 162 -17.70 -7.37 -36.63
C GLY A 162 -16.39 -6.72 -37.04
N GLU A 163 -16.20 -6.44 -38.31
CA GLU A 163 -14.89 -6.02 -38.82
C GLU A 163 -14.56 -4.56 -38.53
N SER A 164 -15.53 -3.67 -38.54
CA SER A 164 -15.29 -2.25 -38.28
C SER A 164 -15.53 -1.82 -36.85
N SER A 165 -16.41 -2.50 -36.10
CA SER A 165 -16.77 -2.13 -34.74
C SER A 165 -16.10 -2.98 -33.65
N ASN A 166 -15.58 -4.16 -34.00
CA ASN A 166 -14.95 -5.07 -33.05
C ASN A 166 -13.87 -5.94 -33.70
N PRO A 167 -12.72 -5.37 -34.12
CA PRO A 167 -11.66 -6.12 -34.77
C PRO A 167 -11.04 -7.16 -33.83
N VAL A 168 -10.64 -8.31 -34.40
CA VAL A 168 -9.85 -9.33 -33.67
C VAL A 168 -8.47 -8.78 -33.29
N CYS A 169 -7.81 -8.13 -34.28
CA CYS A 169 -6.46 -7.58 -34.11
C CYS A 169 -6.55 -6.21 -33.43
N GLU A 170 -6.76 -6.21 -32.13
CA GLU A 170 -6.93 -5.02 -31.32
C GLU A 170 -6.29 -5.20 -29.96
N GLN A 171 -5.54 -4.19 -29.49
CA GLN A 171 -4.99 -4.19 -28.15
C GLN A 171 -6.04 -3.79 -27.13
N VAL A 172 -6.41 -4.74 -26.27
CA VAL A 172 -7.37 -4.54 -25.18
C VAL A 172 -6.69 -4.44 -23.80
N PHE A 173 -5.37 -4.50 -23.75
CA PHE A 173 -4.61 -4.33 -22.53
C PHE A 173 -4.13 -2.89 -22.39
N GLY A 174 -4.26 -2.35 -21.17
CA GLY A 174 -3.87 -0.98 -20.85
C GLY A 174 -4.59 -0.50 -19.60
N THR A 175 -4.37 0.78 -19.24
CA THR A 175 -4.97 1.41 -18.05
C THR A 175 -6.24 2.20 -18.35
N GLY A 176 -6.72 2.18 -19.58
CA GLY A 176 -7.95 2.88 -20.00
C GLY A 176 -9.22 2.19 -19.51
N ALA A 177 -10.33 2.93 -19.51
CA ALA A 177 -11.63 2.37 -19.17
C ALA A 177 -12.00 1.21 -20.10
N GLY A 178 -12.37 0.06 -19.55
CA GLY A 178 -12.71 -1.15 -20.31
C GLY A 178 -11.51 -1.97 -20.80
N GLN A 179 -10.28 -1.54 -20.54
CA GLN A 179 -9.08 -2.30 -20.82
C GLN A 179 -8.67 -3.20 -19.64
N ILE A 180 -7.87 -4.21 -19.95
CA ILE A 180 -7.30 -5.14 -18.97
C ILE A 180 -5.97 -4.54 -18.49
N ASP A 181 -5.94 -3.98 -17.30
CA ASP A 181 -4.70 -3.52 -16.65
C ASP A 181 -3.96 -4.71 -16.03
N ILE A 182 -3.29 -5.49 -16.87
CA ILE A 182 -2.57 -6.69 -16.40
C ILE A 182 -1.35 -6.35 -15.56
N ASP A 183 -0.64 -5.27 -15.89
CA ASP A 183 0.57 -4.87 -15.16
C ASP A 183 0.22 -4.36 -13.75
N GLY A 184 -0.81 -3.50 -13.64
CA GLY A 184 -1.33 -3.04 -12.34
C GLY A 184 -1.94 -4.18 -11.51
N ALA A 185 -2.64 -5.12 -12.16
CA ALA A 185 -3.16 -6.31 -11.51
C ALA A 185 -2.03 -7.14 -10.88
N PHE A 186 -0.93 -7.40 -11.59
CA PHE A 186 0.19 -8.19 -11.06
C PHE A 186 0.97 -7.47 -9.97
N ILE A 187 1.11 -6.15 -10.02
CA ILE A 187 1.64 -5.36 -8.88
C ILE A 187 0.77 -5.59 -7.64
N SER A 188 -0.54 -5.52 -7.79
CA SER A 188 -1.49 -5.79 -6.70
C SER A 188 -1.41 -7.25 -6.22
N PHE A 189 -1.37 -8.23 -7.13
CA PHE A 189 -1.31 -9.64 -6.79
C PHE A 189 -0.06 -10.01 -6.00
N ILE A 190 1.11 -9.49 -6.38
CA ILE A 190 2.36 -9.73 -5.65
C ILE A 190 2.26 -9.18 -4.23
N LYS A 191 1.76 -7.95 -4.08
CA LYS A 191 1.49 -7.34 -2.77
C LYS A 191 0.53 -8.18 -1.95
N ARG A 192 -0.61 -8.59 -2.54
CA ARG A 192 -1.65 -9.38 -1.85
C ARG A 192 -1.13 -10.77 -1.47
N SER A 193 -0.36 -11.43 -2.34
CA SER A 193 0.26 -12.72 -2.05
C SER A 193 1.16 -12.65 -0.82
N SER A 194 2.00 -11.62 -0.70
CA SER A 194 2.81 -11.38 0.50
C SER A 194 1.95 -11.10 1.74
N GLN A 195 0.89 -10.29 1.60
CA GLN A 195 -0.02 -10.00 2.72
C GLN A 195 -0.75 -11.25 3.23
N LEU A 196 -1.14 -12.15 2.34
CA LEU A 196 -1.77 -13.43 2.70
C LEU A 196 -0.80 -14.34 3.46
N LYS A 197 0.49 -14.31 3.12
CA LYS A 197 1.53 -15.04 3.86
C LYS A 197 1.66 -14.56 5.31
N GLU A 198 1.52 -13.26 5.55
CA GLU A 198 1.65 -12.64 6.87
C GLU A 198 0.40 -12.83 7.75
N MET A 199 -0.68 -13.40 7.22
CA MET A 199 -1.85 -13.70 8.02
C MET A 199 -1.54 -14.81 9.04
N ALA A 200 -2.05 -14.64 10.25
CA ALA A 200 -1.83 -15.62 11.31
C ALA A 200 -2.51 -16.95 10.99
N ASP A 201 -1.76 -18.03 11.06
CA ASP A 201 -2.29 -19.38 10.97
C ASP A 201 -3.32 -19.65 12.05
N ASN A 202 -4.43 -20.27 11.67
CA ASN A 202 -5.50 -20.61 12.60
C ASN A 202 -6.04 -22.03 12.40
N LEU A 203 -5.41 -22.81 11.52
CA LEU A 203 -5.79 -24.19 11.25
C LEU A 203 -4.71 -25.17 11.72
N PRO A 204 -5.04 -26.13 12.62
CA PRO A 204 -4.19 -27.26 12.89
C PRO A 204 -4.35 -28.34 11.83
N ILE A 205 -3.27 -29.11 11.57
CA ILE A 205 -3.36 -30.36 10.84
C ILE A 205 -3.68 -31.47 11.84
N ARG A 206 -4.65 -32.32 11.51
CA ARG A 206 -5.14 -33.39 12.36
C ARG A 206 -4.91 -34.76 11.72
N ASP A 207 -4.85 -35.81 12.53
CA ASP A 207 -4.87 -37.18 12.07
C ASP A 207 -6.30 -37.59 11.61
N GLN A 208 -6.42 -38.83 11.11
CA GLN A 208 -7.72 -39.39 10.69
C GLN A 208 -8.76 -39.45 11.84
N ASN A 209 -8.34 -39.49 13.09
CA ASN A 209 -9.19 -39.56 14.28
C ASN A 209 -9.54 -38.13 14.82
N GLY A 210 -9.00 -37.09 14.19
CA GLY A 210 -9.22 -35.70 14.59
C GLY A 210 -8.23 -35.16 15.65
N ASN A 211 -7.24 -35.96 16.08
CA ASN A 211 -6.22 -35.48 17.01
C ASN A 211 -5.25 -34.52 16.29
N ILE A 212 -4.79 -33.50 17.01
CA ILE A 212 -3.86 -32.52 16.44
C ILE A 212 -2.49 -33.16 16.27
N MET A 213 -2.01 -33.25 15.01
CA MET A 213 -0.65 -33.63 14.66
C MET A 213 0.28 -32.42 14.66
N ALA A 214 -0.21 -31.30 14.18
CA ALA A 214 0.49 -30.03 14.18
C ALA A 214 -0.47 -28.88 14.56
N ALA A 215 -0.15 -28.16 15.62
CA ALA A 215 -0.94 -27.04 16.10
C ALA A 215 -0.62 -25.74 15.33
N ALA A 216 -1.61 -24.89 15.19
CA ALA A 216 -1.39 -23.53 14.67
C ALA A 216 -0.81 -22.61 15.78
N PRO A 217 0.05 -21.63 15.46
CA PRO A 217 0.70 -21.42 14.15
C PRO A 217 1.83 -22.45 13.93
N MET A 218 1.81 -23.13 12.78
CA MET A 218 2.79 -24.17 12.49
C MET A 218 4.14 -23.61 12.04
N GLY A 219 4.12 -22.45 11.42
CA GLY A 219 5.29 -21.87 10.78
C GLY A 219 5.84 -22.70 9.60
N PRO A 220 6.73 -22.14 8.82
CA PRO A 220 7.27 -22.80 7.62
C PRO A 220 8.25 -23.96 7.92
N TYR A 221 8.72 -24.06 9.15
CA TYR A 221 9.80 -25.01 9.54
C TYR A 221 9.30 -26.30 10.21
N LEU A 222 8.00 -26.59 10.10
CA LEU A 222 7.46 -27.85 10.60
C LEU A 222 8.20 -29.03 9.93
N ASN A 223 8.63 -30.01 10.75
CA ASN A 223 9.25 -31.25 10.23
C ASN A 223 8.22 -32.04 9.41
N PRO A 224 8.42 -32.27 8.11
CA PRO A 224 7.49 -33.04 7.29
C PRO A 224 7.15 -34.43 7.83
N ASN A 225 8.05 -35.04 8.61
CA ASN A 225 7.87 -36.40 9.14
C ASN A 225 6.83 -36.50 10.26
N VAL A 226 6.34 -35.38 10.80
CA VAL A 226 5.25 -35.41 11.80
C VAL A 226 3.88 -35.58 11.13
N ILE A 227 3.77 -35.39 9.81
CA ILE A 227 2.55 -35.60 9.06
C ILE A 227 2.34 -37.09 8.79
N GLY A 228 1.36 -37.65 9.46
CA GLY A 228 0.96 -39.05 9.27
C GLY A 228 0.10 -39.26 8.03
N ASN A 229 -0.41 -40.49 7.87
CA ASN A 229 -1.31 -40.83 6.77
C ASN A 229 -2.71 -40.21 6.96
N ASN A 230 -3.38 -39.86 5.84
CA ASN A 230 -4.75 -39.35 5.80
C ASN A 230 -5.00 -38.15 6.76
N PRO A 231 -4.23 -37.07 6.70
CA PRO A 231 -4.45 -35.93 7.54
C PRO A 231 -5.80 -35.28 7.26
N LYS A 232 -6.36 -34.61 8.26
CA LYS A 232 -7.60 -33.83 8.16
C LYS A 232 -7.32 -32.35 8.37
N ILE A 233 -8.02 -31.51 7.60
CA ILE A 233 -8.10 -30.07 7.76
C ILE A 233 -9.56 -29.73 8.03
N ILE A 234 -9.87 -29.27 9.25
CA ILE A 234 -11.24 -28.93 9.66
C ILE A 234 -11.32 -27.41 9.72
N VAL A 235 -12.11 -26.82 8.83
CA VAL A 235 -12.26 -25.38 8.70
C VAL A 235 -13.48 -24.88 9.50
N ASP A 236 -13.40 -23.64 9.96
CA ASP A 236 -14.52 -22.93 10.55
C ASP A 236 -15.33 -22.22 9.42
N PRO A 237 -16.61 -22.59 9.21
CA PRO A 237 -17.39 -22.05 8.10
C PRO A 237 -17.73 -20.56 8.22
N ASN A 238 -17.41 -19.89 9.33
CA ASN A 238 -17.79 -18.52 9.63
C ASN A 238 -16.60 -17.53 9.62
N LYS A 239 -15.42 -17.95 9.17
CA LYS A 239 -14.24 -17.07 9.15
C LYS A 239 -13.32 -17.37 7.97
N ILE A 240 -12.32 -16.50 7.82
CA ILE A 240 -11.17 -16.79 6.95
C ILE A 240 -10.24 -17.75 7.69
N ASN A 241 -10.00 -18.89 7.08
CA ASN A 241 -9.14 -19.95 7.56
C ASN A 241 -7.78 -19.84 6.89
N VAL A 242 -6.70 -19.95 7.64
CA VAL A 242 -5.33 -19.78 7.14
C VAL A 242 -4.47 -20.95 7.60
N LEU A 243 -3.80 -21.56 6.65
CA LEU A 243 -2.82 -22.62 6.84
C LEU A 243 -1.53 -22.26 6.10
N THR A 244 -0.41 -22.10 6.82
CA THR A 244 0.90 -21.85 6.22
C THR A 244 1.80 -23.06 6.42
N VAL A 245 2.27 -23.66 5.34
CA VAL A 245 3.13 -24.84 5.34
C VAL A 245 4.24 -24.70 4.30
N SER A 246 5.39 -25.35 4.56
CA SER A 246 6.42 -25.46 3.52
C SER A 246 5.99 -26.41 2.39
N ALA A 247 6.56 -26.25 1.21
CA ALA A 247 6.33 -27.16 0.09
C ALA A 247 6.67 -28.62 0.45
N ALA A 248 7.68 -28.83 1.31
CA ALA A 248 8.04 -30.16 1.80
C ALA A 248 6.94 -30.79 2.67
N VAL A 249 6.33 -29.99 3.55
CA VAL A 249 5.18 -30.43 4.38
C VAL A 249 3.97 -30.70 3.49
N TRP A 250 3.67 -29.78 2.56
CA TRP A 250 2.56 -29.93 1.63
C TRP A 250 2.65 -31.24 0.84
N ASN A 251 3.81 -31.55 0.31
CA ASN A 251 4.04 -32.77 -0.46
C ASN A 251 3.95 -34.07 0.38
N LYS A 252 3.92 -33.98 1.71
CA LYS A 252 3.65 -35.12 2.61
C LYS A 252 2.15 -35.30 2.93
N ILE A 253 1.34 -34.27 2.64
CA ILE A 253 -0.11 -34.37 2.78
C ILE A 253 -0.61 -35.29 1.65
N GLY A 254 -0.83 -36.56 1.97
CA GLY A 254 -1.41 -37.57 1.07
C GLY A 254 -2.92 -37.36 0.91
N ASN A 255 -3.65 -38.43 0.60
CA ASN A 255 -5.09 -38.41 0.58
C ASN A 255 -5.61 -37.80 1.88
N SER A 256 -6.28 -36.70 1.82
CA SER A 256 -6.79 -36.01 3.01
C SER A 256 -8.22 -35.53 2.83
N ASN A 257 -8.88 -35.21 3.93
CA ASN A 257 -10.20 -34.61 3.92
C ASN A 257 -10.13 -33.16 4.36
N ILE A 258 -10.80 -32.28 3.65
CA ILE A 258 -11.13 -30.95 4.13
C ILE A 258 -12.58 -30.98 4.55
N GLU A 259 -12.83 -30.75 5.84
CA GLU A 259 -14.19 -30.81 6.43
C GLU A 259 -14.62 -29.40 6.84
N GLY A 260 -15.92 -29.11 6.69
CA GLY A 260 -16.53 -27.85 7.14
C GLY A 260 -16.59 -26.75 6.10
N ILE A 261 -16.14 -26.98 4.85
CA ILE A 261 -16.33 -25.99 3.79
C ILE A 261 -17.82 -25.82 3.50
N PRO A 262 -18.35 -24.61 3.52
CA PRO A 262 -19.75 -24.35 3.14
C PRO A 262 -20.06 -24.84 1.73
N GLN A 263 -21.35 -25.01 1.42
CA GLN A 263 -21.78 -25.29 0.07
C GLN A 263 -21.21 -24.22 -0.87
N GLY A 264 -20.57 -24.66 -1.98
CA GLY A 264 -19.94 -23.77 -2.93
C GLY A 264 -20.91 -22.79 -3.59
N PRO A 265 -20.40 -21.70 -4.16
CA PRO A 265 -21.21 -20.74 -4.89
C PRO A 265 -21.88 -21.43 -6.08
N GLN A 266 -23.06 -20.95 -6.48
CA GLN A 266 -23.65 -21.37 -7.75
C GLN A 266 -22.98 -20.63 -8.91
N LEU A 267 -22.95 -21.27 -10.08
CA LEU A 267 -22.44 -20.67 -11.31
C LEU A 267 -23.11 -19.32 -11.58
N GLY A 268 -22.31 -18.31 -11.87
CA GLY A 268 -22.80 -16.95 -12.12
C GLY A 268 -23.12 -16.11 -10.90
N GLN A 269 -23.02 -16.64 -9.67
CA GLN A 269 -23.11 -15.83 -8.46
C GLN A 269 -21.81 -15.03 -8.26
N THR A 270 -21.94 -13.72 -8.15
CA THR A 270 -20.87 -12.78 -7.81
C THR A 270 -20.72 -12.56 -6.31
N SER A 271 -21.69 -13.05 -5.50
CA SER A 271 -21.68 -12.95 -4.04
C SER A 271 -21.81 -14.34 -3.42
N ALA A 272 -20.69 -14.87 -2.99
CA ALA A 272 -20.63 -16.04 -2.13
C ALA A 272 -20.72 -15.62 -0.65
N ASN A 273 -20.71 -16.60 0.27
CA ASN A 273 -20.47 -16.31 1.69
C ASN A 273 -19.10 -15.61 1.84
N THR A 274 -19.11 -14.29 1.84
CA THR A 274 -17.88 -13.48 1.87
C THR A 274 -17.11 -13.57 3.18
N ASN A 275 -17.71 -14.17 4.22
CA ASN A 275 -17.08 -14.34 5.54
C ASN A 275 -16.28 -15.65 5.65
N PHE A 276 -16.41 -16.55 4.67
CA PHE A 276 -15.66 -17.79 4.63
C PHE A 276 -14.61 -17.77 3.53
N GLY A 277 -13.44 -18.30 3.82
CA GLY A 277 -12.37 -18.58 2.86
C GLY A 277 -11.32 -19.49 3.46
N LEU A 278 -10.69 -20.28 2.62
CA LEU A 278 -9.54 -21.12 2.99
C LEU A 278 -8.33 -20.65 2.20
N ILE A 279 -7.33 -20.14 2.89
CA ILE A 279 -6.05 -19.72 2.32
C ILE A 279 -5.00 -20.73 2.76
N ILE A 280 -4.34 -21.33 1.79
CA ILE A 280 -3.23 -22.25 2.01
C ILE A 280 -1.98 -21.58 1.45
N ASN A 281 -1.12 -21.06 2.32
CA ASN A 281 0.18 -20.52 1.94
C ASN A 281 1.18 -21.68 1.83
N ILE A 282 1.70 -21.92 0.64
CA ILE A 282 2.76 -22.89 0.38
C ILE A 282 4.07 -22.11 0.21
N VAL A 283 4.95 -22.22 1.20
CA VAL A 283 6.19 -21.42 1.30
C VAL A 283 7.44 -22.30 1.13
N ASP A 284 8.62 -21.67 1.08
CA ASP A 284 9.93 -22.30 0.87
C ASP A 284 10.04 -23.03 -0.48
N VAL A 285 9.25 -22.62 -1.47
CA VAL A 285 9.28 -23.20 -2.82
C VAL A 285 10.63 -23.00 -3.52
N PRO A 286 11.34 -21.86 -3.40
CA PRO A 286 12.64 -21.68 -4.06
C PRO A 286 13.75 -22.61 -3.57
N THR A 287 13.64 -23.11 -2.34
CA THR A 287 14.62 -24.02 -1.72
C THR A 287 14.24 -25.49 -1.92
N PHE A 288 13.02 -25.74 -2.39
CA PHE A 288 12.51 -27.06 -2.66
C PHE A 288 13.02 -27.54 -4.02
N THR A 289 14.33 -27.87 -4.09
CA THR A 289 14.91 -28.57 -5.22
C THR A 289 14.95 -30.05 -4.86
N SER A 290 14.14 -30.85 -5.53
CA SER A 290 14.28 -32.30 -5.48
C SER A 290 15.64 -32.67 -6.06
N SER A 291 16.38 -33.52 -5.37
CA SER A 291 17.63 -34.13 -5.85
C SER A 291 17.47 -34.85 -7.21
N ASN A 292 16.25 -35.05 -7.67
CA ASN A 292 15.89 -35.72 -8.93
C ASN A 292 15.32 -34.75 -9.98
N GLY A 293 15.44 -33.42 -9.82
CA GLY A 293 14.98 -32.44 -10.80
C GLY A 293 13.45 -32.25 -10.85
N ASN A 294 12.70 -32.76 -9.90
CA ASN A 294 11.24 -32.64 -9.85
C ASN A 294 10.83 -31.57 -8.84
N ASP A 295 10.77 -30.33 -9.27
CA ASP A 295 10.19 -29.19 -8.50
C ASP A 295 8.65 -29.29 -8.49
N ARG A 296 8.12 -30.49 -8.17
CA ARG A 296 6.68 -30.75 -8.19
C ARG A 296 6.05 -30.43 -6.86
N ILE A 297 4.98 -29.65 -6.92
CA ILE A 297 4.04 -29.45 -5.82
C ILE A 297 2.89 -30.43 -6.03
N ASN A 298 2.89 -31.51 -5.28
CA ASN A 298 1.89 -32.56 -5.42
C ASN A 298 0.62 -32.18 -4.66
N PHE A 299 -0.48 -32.14 -5.37
CA PHE A 299 -1.77 -31.91 -4.76
C PHE A 299 -2.40 -33.22 -4.33
N PRO A 300 -2.81 -33.32 -3.07
CA PRO A 300 -3.54 -34.48 -2.60
C PRO A 300 -4.94 -34.54 -3.18
N SER A 301 -5.50 -35.72 -3.29
CA SER A 301 -6.94 -35.85 -3.53
C SER A 301 -7.70 -35.52 -2.25
N PHE A 302 -8.43 -34.42 -2.26
CA PHE A 302 -9.26 -34.03 -1.14
C PHE A 302 -10.64 -34.68 -1.24
N GLY A 303 -10.94 -35.63 -0.34
CA GLY A 303 -12.26 -36.18 -0.19
C GLY A 303 -13.24 -35.14 0.36
N GLY A 304 -14.48 -35.20 -0.08
CA GLY A 304 -15.58 -34.37 0.46
C GLY A 304 -15.71 -32.96 -0.10
N MET A 305 -14.90 -32.56 -1.09
CA MET A 305 -15.02 -31.29 -1.79
C MET A 305 -15.77 -31.43 -3.12
N SER A 306 -16.77 -30.58 -3.35
CA SER A 306 -17.39 -30.36 -4.66
C SER A 306 -16.58 -29.36 -5.49
N ASP A 307 -16.76 -29.36 -6.80
CA ASP A 307 -16.08 -28.47 -7.73
C ASP A 307 -16.30 -26.99 -7.36
N SER A 308 -17.55 -26.61 -7.06
CA SER A 308 -17.93 -25.25 -6.71
C SER A 308 -17.28 -24.75 -5.41
N GLN A 309 -16.90 -25.63 -4.49
CA GLN A 309 -16.18 -25.27 -3.27
C GLN A 309 -14.76 -24.77 -3.56
N GLY A 310 -14.22 -25.04 -4.75
CA GLY A 310 -12.98 -24.44 -5.23
C GLY A 310 -13.01 -22.90 -5.24
N GLY A 311 -14.19 -22.30 -5.40
CA GLY A 311 -14.36 -20.85 -5.30
C GLY A 311 -14.08 -20.25 -3.91
N TYR A 312 -13.89 -21.07 -2.90
CA TYR A 312 -13.55 -20.65 -1.54
C TYR A 312 -12.09 -20.93 -1.15
N VAL A 313 -11.33 -21.62 -2.00
CA VAL A 313 -9.97 -22.08 -1.69
C VAL A 313 -8.95 -21.33 -2.53
N LEU A 314 -7.90 -20.84 -1.89
CA LEU A 314 -6.78 -20.17 -2.53
C LEU A 314 -5.46 -20.83 -2.09
N TYR A 315 -4.72 -21.38 -3.05
CA TYR A 315 -3.35 -21.84 -2.86
C TYR A 315 -2.39 -20.72 -3.22
N ASN A 316 -1.83 -20.08 -2.22
CA ASN A 316 -0.92 -18.95 -2.35
C ASN A 316 0.53 -19.39 -2.35
N PHE A 317 1.31 -18.92 -3.33
CA PHE A 317 2.74 -19.21 -3.48
C PHE A 317 3.55 -17.90 -3.37
N PRO A 318 3.68 -17.32 -2.19
CA PRO A 318 4.16 -15.95 -2.00
C PRO A 318 5.63 -15.75 -2.32
N ASP A 319 6.46 -16.80 -2.21
CA ASP A 319 7.90 -16.76 -2.42
C ASP A 319 8.36 -17.53 -3.66
N ALA A 320 7.42 -18.10 -4.43
CA ALA A 320 7.73 -18.82 -5.66
C ALA A 320 8.08 -17.83 -6.78
N THR A 321 9.34 -17.74 -7.14
CA THR A 321 9.87 -16.87 -8.21
C THR A 321 10.43 -17.64 -9.41
N LYS A 322 10.49 -18.96 -9.30
CA LYS A 322 10.91 -19.89 -10.35
C LYS A 322 9.71 -20.67 -10.88
N SER A 323 9.96 -21.62 -11.78
CA SER A 323 8.94 -22.54 -12.25
C SER A 323 8.48 -23.47 -11.14
N ILE A 324 7.17 -23.68 -11.05
CA ILE A 324 6.54 -24.71 -10.22
C ILE A 324 5.72 -25.64 -11.10
N THR A 325 5.86 -26.94 -10.87
CA THR A 325 5.06 -27.95 -11.56
C THR A 325 3.98 -28.48 -10.63
N LEU A 326 2.72 -28.28 -11.00
CA LEU A 326 1.58 -28.87 -10.27
C LEU A 326 1.51 -30.35 -10.62
N GLY A 327 1.77 -31.19 -9.63
CA GLY A 327 1.77 -32.63 -9.75
C GLY A 327 0.68 -33.29 -8.91
N GLY A 328 0.68 -34.62 -8.89
CA GLY A 328 -0.28 -35.46 -8.15
C GLY A 328 -1.35 -36.03 -9.08
N ASN A 329 -2.17 -36.93 -8.52
CA ASN A 329 -3.23 -37.65 -9.25
C ASN A 329 -4.62 -37.18 -8.87
N GLY A 330 -4.71 -36.11 -8.06
CA GLY A 330 -5.95 -35.56 -7.56
C GLY A 330 -6.39 -34.33 -8.32
N GLN A 331 -7.71 -34.11 -8.26
CA GLN A 331 -8.32 -32.84 -8.66
C GLN A 331 -7.85 -31.72 -7.72
N ILE A 332 -7.55 -30.56 -8.26
CA ILE A 332 -7.18 -29.37 -7.50
C ILE A 332 -8.40 -28.48 -7.36
N SER A 333 -9.03 -28.45 -6.19
CA SER A 333 -10.17 -27.56 -5.95
C SER A 333 -9.67 -26.29 -5.24
N GLY A 334 -9.53 -25.23 -6.02
CA GLY A 334 -9.06 -23.92 -5.56
C GLY A 334 -8.27 -23.15 -6.62
N THR A 335 -8.12 -21.87 -6.38
CA THR A 335 -7.32 -20.97 -7.22
C THR A 335 -5.84 -21.13 -6.95
N ILE A 336 -5.04 -21.33 -7.98
CA ILE A 336 -3.57 -21.30 -7.94
C ILE A 336 -3.14 -19.84 -8.06
N PHE A 337 -2.60 -19.28 -6.98
CA PHE A 337 -2.18 -17.88 -6.87
C PHE A 337 -0.65 -17.80 -6.72
N ALA A 338 0.02 -17.78 -7.86
CA ALA A 338 1.49 -17.79 -7.98
C ALA A 338 1.97 -16.63 -8.87
N PRO A 339 1.73 -15.35 -8.50
CA PRO A 339 1.89 -14.22 -9.41
C PRO A 339 3.32 -13.96 -9.87
N GLN A 340 4.32 -14.55 -9.21
CA GLN A 340 5.74 -14.40 -9.57
C GLN A 340 6.34 -15.67 -10.21
N ALA A 341 5.60 -16.78 -10.24
CA ALA A 341 6.11 -18.08 -10.72
C ALA A 341 5.60 -18.42 -12.12
N ASP A 342 6.42 -19.17 -12.84
CA ASP A 342 6.03 -19.89 -14.05
C ASP A 342 5.34 -21.19 -13.63
N VAL A 343 4.07 -21.38 -13.98
CA VAL A 343 3.29 -22.54 -13.53
C VAL A 343 3.13 -23.54 -14.66
N VAL A 344 3.42 -24.81 -14.39
CA VAL A 344 3.22 -25.94 -15.29
C VAL A 344 2.18 -26.87 -14.68
N LYS A 345 1.05 -27.07 -15.34
CA LYS A 345 0.04 -28.08 -14.93
C LYS A 345 0.40 -29.42 -15.54
N GLU A 346 0.74 -30.39 -14.70
CA GLU A 346 1.00 -31.77 -15.09
C GLU A 346 0.27 -32.79 -14.17
N ASN A 347 -0.61 -32.32 -13.28
CA ASN A 347 -1.42 -33.23 -12.48
C ASN A 347 -2.48 -33.95 -13.33
N ASN A 348 -2.75 -35.20 -12.99
CA ASN A 348 -3.82 -36.00 -13.59
C ASN A 348 -5.12 -35.69 -12.86
N GLY A 349 -5.82 -34.64 -13.26
CA GLY A 349 -7.08 -34.20 -12.68
C GLY A 349 -7.35 -32.73 -12.98
N ASN A 350 -8.62 -32.36 -12.96
CA ASN A 350 -9.05 -30.99 -13.24
C ASN A 350 -8.57 -30.00 -12.16
N ILE A 351 -8.50 -28.75 -12.55
CA ILE A 351 -8.38 -27.64 -11.60
C ILE A 351 -9.72 -26.94 -11.53
N ASN A 352 -10.39 -27.00 -10.37
CA ASN A 352 -11.64 -26.28 -10.11
C ASN A 352 -11.32 -24.94 -9.45
N GLY A 353 -10.95 -23.94 -10.25
CA GLY A 353 -10.47 -22.65 -9.77
C GLY A 353 -9.94 -21.78 -10.88
N GLN A 354 -9.03 -20.89 -10.53
CA GLN A 354 -8.32 -20.02 -11.47
C GLN A 354 -6.82 -20.32 -11.46
N ILE A 355 -6.15 -19.95 -12.55
CA ILE A 355 -4.69 -19.86 -12.60
C ILE A 355 -4.30 -18.39 -12.70
N ILE A 356 -3.62 -17.88 -11.70
CA ILE A 356 -3.03 -16.54 -11.67
C ILE A 356 -1.52 -16.71 -11.49
N ALA A 357 -0.77 -16.52 -12.57
CA ALA A 357 0.66 -16.86 -12.62
C ALA A 357 1.45 -15.89 -13.49
N LYS A 358 2.78 -15.88 -13.35
CA LYS A 358 3.65 -15.12 -14.26
C LYS A 358 3.57 -15.68 -15.69
N SER A 359 3.62 -16.98 -15.87
CA SER A 359 3.35 -17.69 -17.13
C SER A 359 2.68 -19.03 -16.84
N PHE A 360 2.10 -19.65 -17.88
CA PHE A 360 1.38 -20.91 -17.68
C PHE A 360 1.60 -21.88 -18.83
N VAL A 361 1.87 -23.14 -18.47
CA VAL A 361 1.87 -24.25 -19.40
C VAL A 361 0.79 -25.25 -18.98
N HIS A 362 -0.23 -25.36 -19.79
CA HIS A 362 -1.33 -26.32 -19.58
C HIS A 362 -1.07 -27.63 -20.31
N LYS A 363 -0.91 -28.69 -19.55
CA LYS A 363 -0.82 -30.06 -20.06
C LYS A 363 -1.84 -30.93 -19.30
N GLY A 364 -2.58 -31.77 -20.01
CA GLY A 364 -3.51 -32.71 -19.39
C GLY A 364 -4.92 -32.13 -19.18
N ASP A 365 -5.56 -32.55 -18.09
CA ASP A 365 -6.99 -32.32 -17.84
C ASP A 365 -7.40 -30.85 -17.69
N GLU A 366 -8.68 -30.61 -17.58
CA GLU A 366 -9.35 -29.32 -17.72
C GLU A 366 -9.11 -28.32 -16.59
N VAL A 367 -9.41 -27.04 -16.86
CA VAL A 367 -9.52 -26.02 -15.83
C VAL A 367 -10.96 -25.49 -15.81
N HIS A 368 -11.70 -25.84 -14.76
CA HIS A 368 -13.06 -25.40 -14.53
C HIS A 368 -13.07 -24.03 -13.86
N PHE A 369 -14.06 -23.20 -14.16
CA PHE A 369 -14.12 -21.81 -13.73
C PHE A 369 -14.82 -21.65 -12.39
N TRP A 370 -14.05 -21.65 -11.30
CA TRP A 370 -14.49 -21.32 -9.95
C TRP A 370 -13.59 -20.25 -9.35
N PRO A 371 -13.83 -18.96 -9.65
CA PRO A 371 -12.98 -17.87 -9.16
C PRO A 371 -13.03 -17.76 -7.64
N PHE A 372 -11.92 -17.39 -7.03
CA PHE A 372 -11.87 -17.16 -5.59
C PHE A 372 -12.68 -15.91 -5.22
N LEU A 373 -13.80 -16.09 -4.54
CA LEU A 373 -14.77 -15.05 -4.24
C LEU A 373 -14.58 -14.36 -2.87
N PRO A 374 -14.02 -15.03 -1.82
CA PRO A 374 -13.94 -14.43 -0.49
C PRO A 374 -13.24 -13.08 -0.48
N SER A 375 -13.85 -12.16 0.27
CA SER A 375 -13.28 -10.84 0.50
C SER A 375 -12.35 -10.89 1.71
N ILE A 376 -11.10 -10.50 1.51
CA ILE A 376 -10.09 -10.49 2.55
C ILE A 376 -9.65 -9.06 2.79
N ALA A 377 -9.85 -8.58 4.02
CA ALA A 377 -9.40 -7.26 4.40
C ALA A 377 -7.88 -7.14 4.15
N GLU A 378 -7.44 -6.04 3.55
CA GLU A 378 -6.02 -5.76 3.52
C GLU A 378 -5.54 -5.59 4.96
N PRO A 379 -4.43 -6.22 5.34
CA PRO A 379 -3.86 -5.95 6.63
C PRO A 379 -3.57 -4.45 6.71
N VAL A 380 -4.13 -3.82 7.71
CA VAL A 380 -3.80 -2.43 8.00
C VAL A 380 -2.30 -2.42 8.28
N THR A 381 -1.53 -1.72 7.45
CA THR A 381 -0.11 -1.52 7.76
C THR A 381 -0.08 -0.83 9.12
N LYS A 382 0.34 -1.58 10.13
CA LYS A 382 0.44 -1.05 11.48
C LYS A 382 1.33 0.17 11.47
N LYS A 383 0.80 1.28 11.95
CA LYS A 383 1.53 2.52 12.14
C LYS A 383 1.19 3.06 13.51
N ILE A 384 2.14 3.71 14.12
CA ILE A 384 1.92 4.51 15.31
C ILE A 384 2.32 5.95 14.97
N GLU A 385 1.49 6.89 15.37
CA GLU A 385 1.86 8.31 15.43
C GLU A 385 2.23 8.63 16.86
N VAL A 386 3.35 9.30 17.02
CA VAL A 386 3.88 9.63 18.34
C VAL A 386 4.02 11.15 18.43
N ALA A 387 3.27 11.73 19.34
CA ALA A 387 3.41 13.14 19.72
C ALA A 387 4.12 13.21 21.06
N VAL A 388 5.14 14.05 21.15
CA VAL A 388 5.88 14.29 22.39
C VAL A 388 6.02 15.77 22.67
N SER A 389 6.03 16.11 23.93
CA SER A 389 6.42 17.43 24.41
C SER A 389 7.14 17.31 25.74
N THR A 390 8.03 18.24 26.03
CA THR A 390 8.76 18.25 27.29
C THR A 390 8.33 19.45 28.13
N LYS A 391 8.28 19.26 29.41
CA LYS A 391 7.87 20.31 30.35
C LYS A 391 8.67 20.26 31.65
N CYS A 392 8.72 21.38 32.33
CA CYS A 392 9.19 21.47 33.70
C CYS A 392 7.98 21.59 34.62
N VAL A 393 7.92 20.77 35.65
CA VAL A 393 6.87 20.85 36.72
C VAL A 393 7.57 20.74 38.04
N LYS A 394 7.39 21.77 38.90
CA LYS A 394 7.97 21.80 40.24
C LYS A 394 9.45 21.42 40.27
N ASN A 395 10.22 21.99 39.41
CA ASN A 395 11.66 21.77 39.22
C ASN A 395 12.05 20.35 38.79
N ALA A 396 11.17 19.61 38.15
CA ALA A 396 11.48 18.32 37.57
C ALA A 396 11.14 18.31 36.06
N ALA A 397 11.98 17.68 35.27
CA ALA A 397 11.81 17.54 33.82
C ALA A 397 10.92 16.33 33.52
N TYR A 398 9.88 16.53 32.73
CA TYR A 398 8.95 15.50 32.25
C TYR A 398 8.89 15.47 30.74
N LEU A 399 8.66 14.29 30.23
CA LEU A 399 8.23 14.02 28.85
C LEU A 399 6.75 13.65 28.87
N ASP A 400 5.91 14.42 28.20
CA ASP A 400 4.56 14.03 27.87
C ASP A 400 4.57 13.32 26.52
N TYR A 401 3.85 12.24 26.41
CA TYR A 401 3.75 11.48 25.16
C TYR A 401 2.31 11.04 24.91
N THR A 402 1.97 10.94 23.61
CA THR A 402 0.74 10.33 23.14
C THR A 402 1.07 9.45 21.93
N VAL A 403 0.66 8.20 22.01
CA VAL A 403 0.83 7.21 20.94
C VAL A 403 -0.55 6.91 20.37
N THR A 404 -0.70 7.10 19.07
CA THR A 404 -1.95 6.85 18.34
C THR A 404 -1.72 5.73 17.33
N PRO A 405 -2.00 4.47 17.68
CA PRO A 405 -1.97 3.36 16.74
C PRO A 405 -3.16 3.46 15.77
N ASN A 406 -2.96 3.05 14.52
CA ASN A 406 -4.05 2.87 13.56
C ASN A 406 -4.67 1.47 13.60
N TYR A 407 -4.38 0.69 14.64
CA TYR A 407 -4.81 -0.69 14.83
C TYR A 407 -5.13 -0.93 16.33
N ASP A 408 -5.84 -2.01 16.60
CA ASP A 408 -6.11 -2.45 17.99
C ASP A 408 -4.85 -3.08 18.59
N THR A 409 -4.31 -2.47 19.65
CA THR A 409 -3.12 -2.94 20.37
C THR A 409 -3.38 -4.15 21.27
N LYS A 410 -4.63 -4.56 21.43
CA LYS A 410 -5.05 -5.65 22.32
C LYS A 410 -4.52 -5.51 23.76
N GLY A 411 -4.42 -4.26 24.23
CA GLY A 411 -3.91 -3.95 25.55
C GLY A 411 -2.39 -3.99 25.69
N GLN A 412 -1.65 -4.10 24.60
CA GLN A 412 -0.19 -3.99 24.64
C GLN A 412 0.22 -2.59 25.12
N GLY A 413 1.06 -2.56 26.13
CA GLY A 413 1.60 -1.33 26.68
C GLY A 413 2.71 -0.73 25.82
N VAL A 414 2.94 0.56 26.01
CA VAL A 414 4.03 1.31 25.36
C VAL A 414 5.35 1.00 26.04
N LYS A 415 6.40 0.77 25.24
CA LYS A 415 7.81 0.78 25.67
C LYS A 415 8.47 2.05 25.14
N ILE A 416 9.14 2.78 26.01
CA ILE A 416 9.97 3.95 25.69
C ILE A 416 11.43 3.61 25.97
N GLU A 417 12.28 3.66 24.96
CA GLU A 417 13.73 3.56 25.08
C GLU A 417 14.31 4.98 24.95
N TRP A 418 14.98 5.42 26.01
CA TRP A 418 15.64 6.72 26.03
C TRP A 418 17.03 6.60 25.39
N ILE A 419 17.28 7.42 24.39
CA ILE A 419 18.48 7.35 23.54
C ILE A 419 19.23 8.66 23.66
N ALA A 420 20.41 8.60 24.23
CA ALA A 420 21.31 9.75 24.31
C ALA A 420 21.91 10.07 22.95
N SER A 421 22.44 11.28 22.80
CA SER A 421 23.25 11.67 21.65
C SER A 421 24.32 10.61 21.36
N GLY A 422 24.46 10.20 20.08
CA GLY A 422 25.32 9.10 19.68
C GLY A 422 24.66 7.72 19.68
N ALA A 423 23.33 7.65 19.71
CA ALA A 423 22.49 6.43 19.54
C ALA A 423 22.66 5.37 20.65
N LYS A 424 23.03 5.77 21.85
CA LYS A 424 23.15 4.87 23.00
C LYS A 424 21.88 4.89 23.85
N THR A 425 21.19 3.74 23.97
CA THR A 425 20.09 3.57 24.91
C THR A 425 20.61 3.65 26.37
N VAL A 426 20.02 4.55 27.15
CA VAL A 426 20.42 4.80 28.53
C VAL A 426 19.41 4.28 29.56
N GLN A 427 18.13 4.16 29.17
CA GLN A 427 17.05 3.62 29.99
C GLN A 427 15.91 3.10 29.12
N GLU A 428 15.13 2.16 29.67
CA GLU A 428 13.87 1.66 29.11
C GLU A 428 12.78 1.75 30.16
N ASP A 429 11.61 2.26 29.75
CA ASP A 429 10.37 2.24 30.50
C ASP A 429 9.35 1.43 29.71
N SER A 430 8.71 0.45 30.32
CA SER A 430 7.79 -0.47 29.64
C SER A 430 6.48 -0.66 30.40
N GLY A 431 5.45 -1.18 29.68
CA GLY A 431 4.13 -1.35 30.25
C GLY A 431 3.36 -0.04 30.47
N LEU A 432 3.78 1.03 29.79
CA LEU A 432 3.16 2.33 29.89
C LEU A 432 1.83 2.40 29.12
N PRO A 433 0.89 3.27 29.53
CA PRO A 433 -0.33 3.51 28.74
C PRO A 433 -0.02 4.20 27.41
N LEU A 434 -1.00 4.27 26.50
CA LEU A 434 -0.83 4.94 25.18
C LEU A 434 -0.61 6.45 25.28
N SER A 435 -0.89 7.06 26.42
CA SER A 435 -0.57 8.46 26.69
C SER A 435 -0.21 8.63 28.16
N GLY A 436 0.72 9.53 28.43
CA GLY A 436 1.16 9.76 29.79
C GLY A 436 2.24 10.82 29.91
N SER A 437 2.73 10.94 31.14
CA SER A 437 3.84 11.82 31.52
C SER A 437 4.86 11.01 32.29
N VAL A 438 6.10 11.01 31.86
CA VAL A 438 7.20 10.29 32.53
C VAL A 438 8.33 11.24 32.86
N LEU A 439 9.00 11.01 34.00
CA LEU A 439 10.17 11.76 34.37
C LEU A 439 11.32 11.47 33.41
N PHE A 440 12.14 12.46 33.10
CA PHE A 440 13.42 12.20 32.44
C PHE A 440 14.29 11.28 33.30
N PRO A 441 14.96 10.29 32.69
CA PRO A 441 15.89 9.44 33.40
C PRO A 441 16.96 10.25 34.15
N GLY A 442 17.19 9.89 35.40
CA GLY A 442 18.07 10.63 36.29
C GLY A 442 17.43 11.82 37.03
N ALA A 443 16.19 12.20 36.68
CA ALA A 443 15.40 13.10 37.49
C ALA A 443 14.71 12.33 38.62
N ALA A 444 14.50 12.99 39.76
CA ALA A 444 13.71 12.47 40.86
C ALA A 444 12.89 13.58 41.53
N VAL A 445 11.78 13.19 42.15
CA VAL A 445 10.88 14.09 42.88
C VAL A 445 10.66 13.63 44.34
N ASP A 446 10.37 14.56 45.23
CA ASP A 446 9.96 14.28 46.59
C ASP A 446 8.47 13.83 46.67
N ALA A 447 7.98 13.57 47.88
CA ALA A 447 6.58 13.17 48.12
C ALA A 447 5.57 14.25 47.69
N ASN A 448 5.97 15.50 47.57
CA ASN A 448 5.14 16.61 47.11
C ASN A 448 5.28 16.87 45.60
N GLY A 449 6.10 16.08 44.88
CA GLY A 449 6.37 16.20 43.46
C GLY A 449 7.38 17.29 43.09
N ASN A 450 8.15 17.81 44.06
CA ASN A 450 9.21 18.78 43.79
C ASN A 450 10.48 18.07 43.32
N GLY A 451 11.17 18.64 42.32
CA GLY A 451 12.44 18.11 41.79
C GLY A 451 13.54 18.12 42.82
N ILE A 452 14.14 16.94 43.05
CA ILE A 452 15.24 16.72 44.02
C ILE A 452 16.47 16.08 43.36
N ALA A 453 16.40 15.73 42.10
CA ALA A 453 17.53 15.28 41.34
C ALA A 453 17.36 15.64 39.84
N TRP A 454 18.46 15.85 39.12
CA TRP A 454 18.49 16.28 37.75
C TRP A 454 19.49 15.43 36.94
N PRO A 455 19.16 15.03 35.70
CA PRO A 455 20.06 14.27 34.83
C PRO A 455 21.45 14.91 34.74
N GLY A 456 22.50 14.14 34.95
CA GLY A 456 23.86 14.60 34.84
C GLY A 456 24.41 15.38 36.07
N PHE A 457 23.67 15.46 37.16
CA PHE A 457 24.09 16.10 38.38
C PHE A 457 24.11 15.14 39.58
N LYS A 458 25.08 15.33 40.49
CA LYS A 458 25.15 14.67 41.75
C LYS A 458 25.38 15.68 42.88
N GLN A 459 25.01 15.31 44.11
CA GLN A 459 25.26 16.12 45.28
C GLN A 459 26.62 15.74 45.91
N GLU A 460 27.52 16.70 46.04
CA GLU A 460 28.78 16.55 46.76
C GLU A 460 28.92 17.67 47.80
N ASN A 461 29.10 17.27 49.06
CA ASN A 461 29.25 18.21 50.19
C ASN A 461 28.10 19.25 50.25
N GLY A 462 26.86 18.83 49.97
CA GLY A 462 25.69 19.71 49.95
C GLY A 462 25.57 20.64 48.78
N LYS A 463 26.45 20.55 47.79
CA LYS A 463 26.42 21.29 46.54
C LYS A 463 26.15 20.37 45.38
N TRP A 464 25.35 20.83 44.38
CA TRP A 464 25.16 20.14 43.15
C TRP A 464 26.31 20.35 42.18
N VAL A 465 26.88 19.26 41.69
CA VAL A 465 28.00 19.24 40.75
C VAL A 465 27.59 18.47 39.49
N GLU A 466 27.86 19.03 38.34
CA GLU A 466 27.70 18.33 37.08
C GLU A 466 28.73 17.21 36.94
N VAL A 467 28.26 16.03 36.46
CA VAL A 467 29.11 14.84 36.29
C VAL A 467 29.41 14.67 34.82
N PRO A 468 30.59 15.03 34.32
CA PRO A 468 30.95 14.82 32.93
C PRO A 468 30.86 13.35 32.56
N GLY A 469 30.19 13.06 31.45
CA GLY A 469 30.00 11.69 30.95
C GLY A 469 28.95 10.84 31.67
N ASP A 470 28.15 11.46 32.55
CA ASP A 470 26.99 10.76 33.12
C ASP A 470 26.01 10.34 32.00
N ARG A 471 25.54 9.08 32.07
CA ARG A 471 24.70 8.52 31.03
C ARG A 471 23.37 9.27 30.85
N TYR A 472 22.80 9.82 31.91
CA TYR A 472 21.56 10.59 31.85
C TYR A 472 21.79 12.05 31.49
N GLY A 473 22.99 12.59 31.79
CA GLY A 473 23.41 13.93 31.38
C GLY A 473 23.37 14.12 29.89
N ALA A 474 23.75 13.08 29.13
CA ALA A 474 23.70 13.07 27.67
C ALA A 474 22.28 13.19 27.09
N LEU A 475 21.21 12.99 27.85
CA LEU A 475 19.82 13.27 27.42
C LEU A 475 19.49 14.77 27.40
N ARG A 476 20.32 15.60 28.01
CA ARG A 476 20.19 17.07 27.99
C ARG A 476 20.80 17.68 26.72
N GLU A 477 21.59 16.90 26.01
CA GLU A 477 22.30 17.34 24.82
C GLU A 477 21.41 17.31 23.58
N ALA A 478 21.76 18.15 22.61
CA ALA A 478 21.10 18.10 21.29
C ALA A 478 21.30 16.74 20.61
N GLY A 479 20.25 16.20 20.02
CA GLY A 479 20.27 14.91 19.35
C GLY A 479 19.85 13.72 20.23
N ALA A 480 19.39 13.96 21.46
CA ALA A 480 18.69 12.96 22.23
C ALA A 480 17.35 12.59 21.55
N SER A 481 16.96 11.33 21.64
CA SER A 481 15.69 10.81 21.09
C SER A 481 15.07 9.79 22.04
N ILE A 482 13.82 9.47 21.77
CA ILE A 482 13.19 8.29 22.34
C ILE A 482 12.74 7.38 21.20
N ARG A 483 12.85 6.07 21.43
CA ARG A 483 12.19 5.07 20.58
C ARG A 483 10.96 4.55 21.30
N VAL A 484 9.81 4.80 20.70
CA VAL A 484 8.51 4.36 21.21
C VAL A 484 8.09 3.10 20.47
N THR A 485 7.82 2.03 21.19
CA THR A 485 7.44 0.72 20.63
C THR A 485 6.09 0.28 21.15
N VAL A 486 5.19 -0.02 20.23
CA VAL A 486 3.93 -0.76 20.42
C VAL A 486 3.77 -1.83 19.35
N ASP A 487 4.72 -1.98 18.42
CA ASP A 487 4.70 -2.80 17.20
C ASP A 487 3.86 -2.15 16.07
N PRO A 488 4.49 -1.30 15.20
CA PRO A 488 5.94 -1.06 15.08
C PRO A 488 6.50 -0.05 16.07
N SER A 489 7.78 0.29 15.92
CA SER A 489 8.45 1.34 16.69
C SER A 489 8.64 2.60 15.85
N VAL A 490 8.64 3.75 16.52
CA VAL A 490 8.97 5.06 15.96
C VAL A 490 9.98 5.75 16.84
N GLU A 491 11.01 6.33 16.25
CA GLU A 491 11.98 7.15 16.96
C GLU A 491 11.67 8.63 16.77
N VAL A 492 11.61 9.37 17.88
CA VAL A 492 11.28 10.80 17.91
C VAL A 492 12.35 11.54 18.68
N GLY A 493 12.88 12.60 18.07
CA GLY A 493 13.82 13.50 18.74
C GLY A 493 13.15 14.21 19.90
N ILE A 494 13.86 14.36 21.01
CA ILE A 494 13.40 15.09 22.18
C ILE A 494 14.36 16.24 22.49
N THR A 495 13.83 17.26 23.15
CA THR A 495 14.63 18.36 23.68
C THR A 495 14.43 18.40 25.17
N TYR A 496 15.50 18.43 25.93
CA TYR A 496 15.40 18.59 27.38
C TYR A 496 14.76 19.96 27.68
N PRO A 497 13.77 20.03 28.60
CA PRO A 497 13.11 21.31 28.87
C PRO A 497 14.09 22.30 29.49
N VAL A 498 14.05 23.53 29.01
CA VAL A 498 14.90 24.62 29.55
C VAL A 498 14.38 25.11 30.90
N SER A 499 15.28 25.50 31.77
CA SER A 499 14.93 26.13 33.05
C SER A 499 14.31 27.52 32.83
N SER A 500 13.39 27.87 33.69
CA SER A 500 12.80 29.22 33.78
C SER A 500 12.95 29.76 35.19
N SER A 501 12.57 31.03 35.40
CA SER A 501 12.61 31.63 36.73
C SER A 501 11.68 30.95 37.75
N THR A 502 10.69 30.18 37.28
CA THR A 502 9.70 29.51 38.13
C THR A 502 9.84 27.98 38.13
N CYS A 503 10.71 27.42 37.30
CA CYS A 503 10.89 25.96 37.23
C CYS A 503 12.28 25.60 36.71
N TYR A 504 13.08 24.93 37.50
CA TYR A 504 14.45 24.56 37.20
C TYR A 504 14.55 23.11 36.72
N THR A 505 15.15 22.89 35.60
CA THR A 505 15.46 21.57 35.02
C THR A 505 16.90 21.14 35.22
N THR A 506 17.67 21.99 35.87
CA THR A 506 18.98 21.76 36.46
C THR A 506 18.93 22.21 37.91
N PRO A 507 19.88 21.86 38.76
CA PRO A 507 19.91 22.37 40.10
C PRO A 507 19.77 23.89 40.14
N PRO A 508 18.87 24.46 40.94
CA PRO A 508 18.62 25.89 40.94
C PRO A 508 19.90 26.65 41.31
N PRO A 509 20.22 27.73 40.61
CA PRO A 509 21.36 28.59 40.97
C PRO A 509 21.11 29.22 42.33
N ALA A 510 22.18 29.56 43.02
CA ALA A 510 22.11 30.19 44.35
C ALA A 510 21.44 31.59 44.33
N THR A 511 21.27 32.17 43.15
CA THR A 511 20.50 33.40 42.92
C THR A 511 19.66 33.23 41.67
N ALA A 512 18.35 33.51 41.76
CA ALA A 512 17.40 33.35 40.65
C ALA A 512 17.62 34.34 39.50
N LEU A 513 17.52 33.87 38.29
CA LEU A 513 17.56 34.67 37.04
C LEU A 513 16.21 35.36 36.78
N PRO A 514 16.14 36.53 36.15
CA PRO A 514 14.99 37.41 36.28
C PRO A 514 14.18 37.76 35.04
N VAL A 515 14.07 36.94 33.97
CA VAL A 515 13.15 37.17 32.86
C VAL A 515 12.13 36.05 32.71
N THR A 516 10.85 36.39 32.65
CA THR A 516 9.77 35.43 32.43
C THR A 516 9.01 35.76 31.15
N LEU A 517 8.96 34.78 30.22
CA LEU A 517 8.11 34.87 29.01
C LEU A 517 6.71 34.28 29.29
N ALA A 518 5.67 35.06 29.01
CA ALA A 518 4.31 34.54 29.02
C ALA A 518 4.05 33.57 27.87
N TYR A 519 4.61 33.88 26.72
CA TYR A 519 4.62 33.01 25.53
C TYR A 519 5.73 33.38 24.57
N PHE A 520 6.12 32.40 23.74
CA PHE A 520 6.89 32.57 22.52
C PHE A 520 6.25 31.71 21.45
N THR A 521 5.86 32.30 20.31
CA THR A 521 5.20 31.64 19.19
C THR A 521 5.94 31.94 17.89
N ALA A 522 5.90 31.01 16.96
CA ALA A 522 6.42 31.19 15.61
C ALA A 522 5.45 30.50 14.63
N GLN A 523 5.05 31.20 13.58
CA GLN A 523 4.08 30.71 12.61
C GLN A 523 4.44 31.20 11.20
N ASN A 524 4.03 30.43 10.17
CA ASN A 524 4.18 30.86 8.79
C ASN A 524 3.02 31.81 8.42
N VAL A 525 3.36 33.02 8.05
CA VAL A 525 2.40 34.03 7.56
C VAL A 525 2.92 34.59 6.24
N ASN A 526 2.21 34.30 5.15
CA ASN A 526 2.58 34.75 3.81
C ASN A 526 4.05 34.44 3.45
N CYS A 527 4.50 33.21 3.72
CA CYS A 527 5.85 32.75 3.47
C CYS A 527 6.95 33.49 4.27
N ASN A 528 6.59 34.10 5.38
CA ASN A 528 7.50 34.64 6.38
C ASN A 528 7.30 33.91 7.70
N ALA A 529 8.35 33.77 8.48
CA ALA A 529 8.24 33.28 9.85
C ALA A 529 7.95 34.47 10.77
N GLU A 530 6.69 34.60 11.19
CA GLU A 530 6.28 35.59 12.17
C GLU A 530 6.50 35.03 13.58
N LEU A 531 7.39 35.67 14.35
CA LEU A 531 7.69 35.35 15.73
C LEU A 531 7.07 36.40 16.64
N LYS A 532 6.42 35.94 17.72
CA LYS A 532 5.83 36.84 18.74
C LYS A 532 6.12 36.30 20.14
N TRP A 533 6.47 37.18 21.07
CA TRP A 533 6.64 36.84 22.47
C TRP A 533 6.20 37.94 23.41
N LYS A 534 5.88 37.54 24.62
CA LYS A 534 5.46 38.47 25.66
C LYS A 534 6.25 38.22 26.93
N VAL A 535 6.75 39.32 27.50
CA VAL A 535 7.47 39.38 28.78
C VAL A 535 6.48 39.70 29.90
N THR A 536 6.56 38.98 31.02
CA THR A 536 5.77 39.27 32.22
C THR A 536 6.57 39.94 33.31
N GLU A 537 7.84 39.58 33.46
CA GLU A 537 8.77 40.21 34.38
C GLU A 537 10.17 40.29 33.76
N ALA A 538 10.86 41.38 33.97
CA ALA A 538 12.25 41.58 33.56
C ALA A 538 13.01 42.37 34.61
N LYS A 539 14.06 41.80 35.19
CA LYS A 539 15.01 42.47 36.08
C LYS A 539 16.42 42.21 35.53
N ASN A 540 17.24 43.25 35.45
CA ASN A 540 18.61 43.21 34.92
C ASN A 540 18.74 42.70 33.47
N PHE A 541 17.66 42.74 32.71
CA PHE A 541 17.58 42.18 31.35
C PHE A 541 18.12 43.16 30.32
N SER A 542 18.89 42.64 29.33
CA SER A 542 19.56 43.42 28.31
C SER A 542 18.83 43.37 26.97
N HIS A 543 18.72 42.14 26.39
CA HIS A 543 18.19 41.99 25.03
C HIS A 543 17.77 40.54 24.73
N PHE A 544 17.05 40.39 23.64
CA PHE A 544 16.76 39.10 23.00
C PHE A 544 17.65 38.91 21.77
N GLU A 545 18.25 37.73 21.62
CA GLU A 545 18.76 37.27 20.34
C GLU A 545 17.78 36.25 19.75
N VAL A 546 17.25 36.53 18.57
CA VAL A 546 16.45 35.59 17.83
C VAL A 546 17.38 34.65 17.09
N GLU A 547 17.32 33.37 17.40
CA GLU A 547 18.14 32.37 16.77
C GLU A 547 17.32 31.44 15.87
N ARG A 548 17.87 31.13 14.69
CA ARG A 548 17.26 30.24 13.68
C ARG A 548 18.15 29.03 13.40
N SER A 549 17.52 27.88 13.17
CA SER A 549 18.14 26.63 12.76
C SER A 549 17.36 25.94 11.64
N THR A 550 18.04 25.15 10.81
CA THR A 550 17.45 24.25 9.83
C THR A 550 17.41 22.79 10.29
N ASP A 551 18.14 22.45 11.35
CA ASP A 551 18.34 21.09 11.86
C ASP A 551 17.96 20.92 13.34
N ALA A 552 17.48 21.99 13.98
CA ALA A 552 17.23 22.10 15.42
C ALA A 552 18.46 21.82 16.33
N LYS A 553 19.66 21.82 15.76
CA LYS A 553 20.93 21.54 16.45
C LYS A 553 21.87 22.75 16.41
N THR A 554 22.09 23.26 15.22
CA THR A 554 22.99 24.41 14.99
C THR A 554 22.16 25.66 14.80
N TYR A 555 22.31 26.63 15.71
CA TYR A 555 21.55 27.88 15.71
C TYR A 555 22.45 29.06 15.34
N ASN A 556 21.91 29.96 14.52
CA ASN A 556 22.56 31.23 14.17
C ASN A 556 21.63 32.38 14.55
N THR A 557 22.21 33.41 15.17
CA THR A 557 21.48 34.64 15.49
C THR A 557 21.07 35.34 14.19
N VAL A 558 19.75 35.56 14.03
CA VAL A 558 19.17 36.26 12.86
C VAL A 558 18.73 37.67 13.21
N ALA A 559 18.52 37.98 14.49
CA ALA A 559 18.21 39.31 14.97
C ALA A 559 18.59 39.49 16.43
N ARG A 560 18.96 40.74 16.79
CA ARG A 560 19.03 41.20 18.16
C ARG A 560 17.95 42.25 18.38
N ILE A 561 17.23 42.14 19.50
CA ILE A 561 16.15 43.05 19.87
C ILE A 561 16.38 43.50 21.31
N ASP A 562 16.73 44.77 21.46
CA ASP A 562 17.02 45.35 22.77
C ASP A 562 15.75 45.46 23.61
N PHE A 563 15.90 45.27 24.90
CA PHE A 563 14.78 45.37 25.85
C PHE A 563 14.29 46.82 25.99
N ASP A 564 12.99 46.99 25.90
CA ASP A 564 12.29 48.26 26.12
C ASP A 564 11.27 48.07 27.26
N ALA A 565 11.56 48.65 28.41
CA ALA A 565 10.75 48.50 29.61
C ALA A 565 9.30 49.03 29.44
N THR A 566 9.02 49.77 28.38
CA THR A 566 7.66 50.28 28.07
C THR A 566 6.85 49.25 27.28
N LYS A 567 7.48 48.18 26.77
CA LYS A 567 6.84 47.16 25.94
C LYS A 567 6.80 45.82 26.68
N SER A 568 5.64 45.20 26.69
CA SER A 568 5.51 43.82 27.16
C SER A 568 5.46 42.80 26.01
N THR A 569 5.25 43.25 24.78
CA THR A 569 5.11 42.32 23.61
C THR A 569 6.09 42.72 22.54
N TYR A 570 6.74 41.74 21.96
CA TYR A 570 7.72 41.87 20.90
C TYR A 570 7.38 40.97 19.74
N SER A 571 7.83 41.36 18.56
CA SER A 571 7.67 40.56 17.33
C SER A 571 8.88 40.70 16.42
N PHE A 572 9.13 39.65 15.63
CA PHE A 572 10.15 39.66 14.59
C PHE A 572 9.63 38.87 13.38
N ASN A 573 9.84 39.41 12.19
CA ASN A 573 9.52 38.72 10.94
C ASN A 573 10.82 38.31 10.24
N ASP A 574 11.02 37.01 10.11
CA ASP A 574 12.10 36.44 9.33
C ASP A 574 11.61 35.97 7.96
N THR A 575 12.45 36.05 6.94
CA THR A 575 12.11 35.68 5.54
C THR A 575 12.89 34.45 5.06
N PRO A 576 12.86 33.34 5.81
CA PRO A 576 13.70 32.16 5.50
C PRO A 576 13.27 31.44 4.22
N PHE A 577 12.02 31.67 3.75
CA PHE A 577 11.45 31.00 2.58
C PHE A 577 11.60 31.79 1.27
N SER A 578 12.26 32.97 1.31
CA SER A 578 12.42 33.88 0.15
C SER A 578 13.74 33.69 -0.61
N SER A 579 14.61 32.81 -0.18
CA SER A 579 15.95 32.60 -0.78
C SER A 579 15.88 31.71 -2.03
N GLU A 580 16.73 31.97 -3.03
CA GLU A 580 16.87 31.17 -4.26
C GLU A 580 17.42 29.75 -4.02
N SER A 581 17.98 29.46 -2.86
CA SER A 581 18.39 28.12 -2.45
C SER A 581 17.18 27.32 -1.96
N VAL A 582 17.19 25.99 -2.11
CA VAL A 582 16.11 25.09 -1.65
C VAL A 582 15.82 25.37 -0.17
N PRO A 583 14.64 25.92 0.19
CA PRO A 583 14.33 26.19 1.57
C PRO A 583 14.23 24.88 2.36
N ALA A 584 14.67 24.91 3.61
CA ALA A 584 14.43 23.78 4.51
C ALA A 584 12.93 23.53 4.65
N LYS A 585 12.51 22.27 4.78
CA LYS A 585 11.09 21.94 5.00
C LYS A 585 10.50 22.58 6.26
N ALA A 586 11.36 22.85 7.25
CA ALA A 586 11.03 23.56 8.47
C ALA A 586 12.23 24.36 8.96
N TYR A 587 11.95 25.46 9.62
CA TYR A 587 12.92 26.24 10.38
C TYR A 587 12.54 26.21 11.86
N TYR A 588 13.56 26.18 12.71
CA TYR A 588 13.42 26.14 14.16
C TYR A 588 13.94 27.46 14.75
N TYR A 589 13.17 28.03 15.66
CA TYR A 589 13.48 29.31 16.29
C TYR A 589 13.51 29.15 17.80
N ARG A 590 14.43 29.86 18.45
CA ARG A 590 14.45 30.09 19.89
C ARG A 590 14.89 31.52 20.19
N LEU A 591 14.54 32.01 21.34
CA LEU A 591 15.04 33.28 21.87
C LEU A 591 16.16 32.95 22.86
N LYS A 592 17.31 33.58 22.67
CA LYS A 592 18.34 33.67 23.70
C LYS A 592 18.10 34.97 24.42
N GLN A 593 17.80 34.88 25.72
CA GLN A 593 17.48 35.97 26.62
C GLN A 593 18.73 36.33 27.38
N VAL A 594 19.30 37.52 27.16
CA VAL A 594 20.59 37.92 27.69
C VAL A 594 20.43 39.02 28.71
N ASP A 595 20.98 38.80 29.90
CA ASP A 595 21.00 39.76 30.99
C ASP A 595 22.15 40.76 30.86
N ASN A 596 22.16 41.83 31.68
CA ASN A 596 23.18 42.86 31.65
C ASN A 596 24.57 42.39 32.12
N ASP A 597 24.64 41.22 32.75
CA ASP A 597 25.87 40.56 33.18
C ASP A 597 26.36 39.48 32.18
N GLU A 598 25.79 39.48 30.95
CA GLU A 598 26.05 38.51 29.88
C GLU A 598 25.57 37.07 30.16
N THR A 599 24.98 36.78 31.29
CA THR A 599 24.31 35.51 31.49
C THR A 599 23.06 35.43 30.60
N PHE A 600 22.69 34.24 30.17
CA PHE A 600 21.59 34.08 29.26
C PHE A 600 20.80 32.82 29.51
N GLU A 601 19.56 32.84 29.04
CA GLU A 601 18.65 31.70 29.04
C GLU A 601 18.00 31.55 27.65
N TYR A 602 17.63 30.31 27.27
CA TYR A 602 16.92 30.02 26.05
C TYR A 602 15.43 29.79 26.27
N SER A 603 14.63 30.34 25.36
CA SER A 603 13.21 29.99 25.29
C SER A 603 13.01 28.55 24.76
N ALA A 604 11.78 28.04 24.87
CA ALA A 604 11.39 26.84 24.14
C ALA A 604 11.52 27.05 22.64
N ILE A 605 11.95 25.96 21.93
CA ILE A 605 12.07 25.97 20.47
C ILE A 605 10.67 25.99 19.83
N ARG A 606 10.53 26.74 18.74
CA ARG A 606 9.34 26.76 17.89
C ARG A 606 9.71 26.42 16.46
N SER A 607 8.91 25.58 15.81
CA SER A 607 9.13 25.21 14.40
C SER A 607 8.15 25.91 13.49
N VAL A 608 8.62 26.32 12.32
CA VAL A 608 7.82 26.93 11.26
C VAL A 608 8.00 26.09 10.01
N GLN A 609 6.91 25.51 9.52
CA GLN A 609 6.90 24.70 8.31
C GLN A 609 6.82 25.58 7.07
N ALA A 610 7.53 25.22 6.01
CA ALA A 610 7.49 25.93 4.72
C ALA A 610 6.06 25.91 4.11
N GLY A 611 5.31 24.84 4.33
CA GLY A 611 3.95 24.69 3.79
C GLY A 611 3.94 24.84 2.27
N SER A 612 3.03 25.70 1.76
CA SER A 612 2.90 26.02 0.33
C SER A 612 3.89 27.06 -0.20
N CYS A 613 4.93 27.41 0.56
CA CYS A 613 5.89 28.46 0.19
C CYS A 613 6.95 28.02 -0.83
N ASP A 614 7.01 26.74 -1.17
CA ASP A 614 7.86 26.27 -2.26
C ASP A 614 7.14 26.48 -3.60
N SER A 615 7.22 27.70 -4.11
CA SER A 615 6.60 28.09 -5.38
C SER A 615 7.13 27.29 -6.61
N ARG A 616 8.23 26.58 -6.44
CA ARG A 616 8.84 25.76 -7.50
C ARG A 616 8.15 24.41 -7.72
N LEU A 617 7.34 23.97 -6.77
CA LEU A 617 6.56 22.74 -6.86
C LEU A 617 5.08 23.00 -7.16
N ALA A 618 4.65 24.24 -7.23
CA ALA A 618 3.26 24.59 -7.41
C ALA A 618 2.86 24.53 -8.89
N VAL A 619 1.81 23.80 -9.18
CA VAL A 619 1.03 23.91 -10.41
C VAL A 619 -0.29 24.56 -10.03
N ASP A 620 -0.56 25.74 -10.58
CA ASP A 620 -1.78 26.50 -10.31
C ASP A 620 -2.81 26.28 -11.41
N PHE A 621 -4.07 26.20 -11.01
CA PHE A 621 -5.22 26.01 -11.87
C PHE A 621 -6.24 27.11 -11.60
N TYR A 622 -6.38 28.07 -12.52
CA TYR A 622 -7.25 29.23 -12.31
C TYR A 622 -7.91 29.74 -13.59
N PRO A 623 -9.11 30.37 -13.48
CA PRO A 623 -9.93 30.43 -12.28
C PRO A 623 -10.51 29.05 -11.92
N ASN A 624 -10.78 28.82 -10.65
CA ASN A 624 -11.52 27.67 -10.18
C ASN A 624 -12.57 28.15 -9.15
N PRO A 625 -13.85 28.16 -9.46
CA PRO A 625 -14.52 27.64 -10.67
C PRO A 625 -14.17 28.39 -11.98
N THR A 626 -14.18 27.64 -13.09
CA THR A 626 -13.98 28.17 -14.45
C THR A 626 -15.28 28.18 -15.24
N GLN A 627 -15.38 29.09 -16.24
CA GLN A 627 -16.49 29.15 -17.19
C GLN A 627 -16.03 28.77 -18.60
N ASP A 628 -15.32 29.63 -19.29
CA ASP A 628 -14.98 29.46 -20.69
C ASP A 628 -13.51 29.05 -20.90
N GLU A 629 -12.63 29.53 -20.05
CA GLU A 629 -11.19 29.32 -20.15
C GLU A 629 -10.60 29.01 -18.77
N MET A 630 -9.68 28.07 -18.74
CA MET A 630 -8.87 27.73 -17.56
C MET A 630 -7.40 27.89 -17.92
N ASN A 631 -6.65 28.54 -17.04
CA ASN A 631 -5.21 28.64 -17.12
C ASN A 631 -4.56 27.62 -16.19
N VAL A 632 -3.52 26.98 -16.69
CA VAL A 632 -2.65 26.09 -15.94
C VAL A 632 -1.26 26.67 -15.96
N ARG A 633 -0.74 27.03 -14.80
CA ARG A 633 0.59 27.59 -14.64
C ARG A 633 1.48 26.63 -13.85
N SER A 634 2.62 26.29 -14.39
CA SER A 634 3.60 25.43 -13.79
C SER A 634 4.94 26.14 -13.66
N PHE A 635 5.68 25.85 -12.61
CA PHE A 635 7.02 26.42 -12.43
C PHE A 635 8.04 25.88 -13.45
N SER A 636 7.89 24.64 -13.89
CA SER A 636 8.72 24.04 -14.93
C SER A 636 7.90 23.68 -16.18
N PRO A 637 8.53 23.53 -17.34
CA PRO A 637 7.84 23.23 -18.60
C PRO A 637 6.91 22.02 -18.49
N VAL A 638 5.68 22.19 -18.94
CA VAL A 638 4.65 21.15 -18.93
C VAL A 638 4.90 20.18 -20.08
N LYS A 639 5.09 18.91 -19.76
CA LYS A 639 5.25 17.84 -20.76
C LYS A 639 3.91 17.33 -21.25
N LYS A 640 2.90 17.32 -20.40
CA LYS A 640 1.58 16.79 -20.71
C LYS A 640 0.52 17.39 -19.78
N LEU A 641 -0.62 17.76 -20.35
CA LEU A 641 -1.81 18.15 -19.59
C LEU A 641 -3.00 17.32 -20.05
N GLU A 642 -3.73 16.76 -19.13
CA GLU A 642 -4.91 15.92 -19.34
C GLU A 642 -6.05 16.36 -18.45
N ILE A 643 -7.30 16.27 -18.94
CA ILE A 643 -8.49 16.54 -18.15
C ILE A 643 -9.44 15.36 -18.23
N TYR A 644 -9.93 14.95 -17.09
CA TYR A 644 -10.83 13.82 -16.93
C TYR A 644 -12.12 14.24 -16.24
N THR A 645 -13.22 13.61 -16.59
CA THR A 645 -14.44 13.63 -15.76
C THR A 645 -14.18 12.91 -14.43
N LEU A 646 -15.03 13.09 -13.43
CA LEU A 646 -14.94 12.32 -12.18
C LEU A 646 -15.10 10.80 -12.40
N GLY A 647 -15.76 10.40 -13.48
CA GLY A 647 -15.87 8.99 -13.88
C GLY A 647 -14.64 8.44 -14.60
N GLY A 648 -13.54 9.20 -14.70
CA GLY A 648 -12.29 8.77 -15.31
C GLY A 648 -12.22 8.88 -16.84
N LYS A 649 -13.27 9.35 -17.52
CA LYS A 649 -13.24 9.56 -18.98
C LYS A 649 -12.37 10.78 -19.30
N GLN A 650 -11.35 10.61 -20.13
CA GLN A 650 -10.54 11.72 -20.65
C GLN A 650 -11.35 12.56 -21.61
N VAL A 651 -11.36 13.87 -21.37
CA VAL A 651 -12.10 14.86 -22.19
C VAL A 651 -11.17 15.84 -22.91
N TYR A 652 -9.93 15.96 -22.47
CA TYR A 652 -8.94 16.84 -23.09
C TYR A 652 -7.53 16.32 -22.85
N GLN A 653 -6.66 16.52 -23.82
CA GLN A 653 -5.23 16.26 -23.69
C GLN A 653 -4.45 17.21 -24.59
N VAL A 654 -3.33 17.71 -24.09
CA VAL A 654 -2.36 18.47 -24.86
C VAL A 654 -0.93 18.13 -24.41
N MET A 655 -0.02 18.09 -25.36
CA MET A 655 1.43 18.07 -25.14
C MET A 655 1.96 19.43 -25.60
N PRO A 656 2.21 20.36 -24.67
CA PRO A 656 2.67 21.71 -25.01
C PRO A 656 4.07 21.71 -25.59
N GLY A 657 4.50 22.85 -26.10
CA GLY A 657 5.87 23.04 -26.61
C GLY A 657 6.94 22.89 -25.53
N ALA A 658 8.19 22.67 -25.94
CA ALA A 658 9.29 22.24 -25.05
C ALA A 658 9.59 23.16 -23.85
N ASN A 659 9.13 24.43 -23.87
CA ASN A 659 9.40 25.41 -22.80
C ASN A 659 8.13 26.10 -22.27
N GLU A 660 6.95 25.56 -22.53
CA GLU A 660 5.71 26.18 -22.09
C GLU A 660 5.45 25.87 -20.61
N THR A 661 5.35 26.94 -19.82
CA THR A 661 5.05 26.89 -18.37
C THR A 661 3.64 27.38 -18.06
N GLU A 662 2.93 27.98 -19.03
CA GLU A 662 1.56 28.44 -18.87
C GLU A 662 0.72 27.97 -20.07
N ILE A 663 -0.40 27.30 -19.78
CA ILE A 663 -1.26 26.70 -20.81
C ILE A 663 -2.67 27.20 -20.57
N LYS A 664 -3.27 27.70 -21.65
CA LYS A 664 -4.67 28.09 -21.69
C LYS A 664 -5.50 26.98 -22.29
N VAL A 665 -6.53 26.57 -21.58
CA VAL A 665 -7.45 25.53 -22.02
C VAL A 665 -8.85 26.11 -22.17
N ASN A 666 -9.35 26.07 -23.40
CA ASN A 666 -10.76 26.40 -23.64
C ASN A 666 -11.64 25.25 -23.13
N VAL A 667 -12.45 25.53 -22.14
CA VAL A 667 -13.37 24.57 -21.51
C VAL A 667 -14.84 24.88 -21.79
N GLN A 668 -15.14 25.80 -22.73
CA GLN A 668 -16.50 26.23 -23.05
C GLN A 668 -17.40 25.07 -23.49
N ALA A 669 -16.84 24.10 -24.23
CA ALA A 669 -17.56 22.93 -24.69
C ALA A 669 -17.74 21.83 -23.61
N PHE A 670 -17.17 22.01 -22.43
CA PHE A 670 -17.29 21.02 -21.36
C PHE A 670 -18.63 21.17 -20.63
N ALA A 671 -19.26 20.06 -20.29
CA ALA A 671 -20.47 20.07 -19.46
C ALA A 671 -20.17 20.67 -18.08
N GLN A 672 -21.18 21.28 -17.45
CA GLN A 672 -21.04 21.75 -16.08
C GLN A 672 -20.75 20.57 -15.12
N GLY A 673 -19.82 20.75 -14.21
CA GLY A 673 -19.44 19.71 -13.25
C GLY A 673 -17.98 19.75 -12.82
N MET A 674 -17.61 18.79 -12.01
CA MET A 674 -16.23 18.64 -11.52
C MET A 674 -15.39 17.83 -12.49
N TYR A 675 -14.18 18.32 -12.73
CA TYR A 675 -13.14 17.67 -13.54
C TYR A 675 -11.87 17.47 -12.73
N ILE A 676 -11.09 16.47 -13.11
CA ILE A 676 -9.72 16.25 -12.61
C ILE A 676 -8.77 16.71 -13.69
N VAL A 677 -7.98 17.73 -13.39
CA VAL A 677 -6.93 18.25 -14.26
C VAL A 677 -5.61 17.65 -13.80
N SER A 678 -4.87 17.03 -14.69
CA SER A 678 -3.59 16.38 -14.42
C SER A 678 -2.50 16.98 -15.29
N VAL A 679 -1.40 17.37 -14.68
CA VAL A 679 -0.22 17.97 -15.33
C VAL A 679 1.00 17.12 -15.02
N VAL A 680 1.80 16.83 -16.03
CA VAL A 680 3.11 16.20 -15.91
C VAL A 680 4.16 17.19 -16.35
N ASN A 681 5.13 17.48 -15.51
CA ASN A 681 6.30 18.30 -15.81
C ASN A 681 7.60 17.51 -15.49
N ALA A 682 8.74 18.18 -15.36
CA ALA A 682 10.01 17.53 -15.07
C ALA A 682 10.10 16.97 -13.65
N GLU A 683 9.40 17.60 -12.71
CA GLU A 683 9.43 17.27 -11.28
C GLU A 683 8.39 16.23 -10.88
N GLY A 684 7.40 15.94 -11.74
CA GLY A 684 6.42 14.90 -11.43
C GLY A 684 5.04 15.11 -12.05
N LYS A 685 4.07 14.39 -11.49
CA LYS A 685 2.66 14.46 -11.88
C LYS A 685 1.85 15.16 -10.78
N TYR A 686 1.11 16.19 -11.17
CA TYR A 686 0.26 17.01 -10.30
C TYR A 686 -1.19 16.91 -10.76
N SER A 687 -2.13 16.91 -9.84
CA SER A 687 -3.56 16.85 -10.20
C SER A 687 -4.39 17.70 -9.24
N SER A 688 -5.41 18.36 -9.78
CA SER A 688 -6.36 19.15 -9.00
C SER A 688 -7.79 18.95 -9.52
N LYS A 689 -8.75 19.22 -8.64
CA LYS A 689 -10.16 19.25 -9.02
C LYS A 689 -10.54 20.65 -9.43
N VAL A 690 -11.16 20.79 -10.58
CA VAL A 690 -11.64 22.07 -11.13
C VAL A 690 -13.14 21.98 -11.39
N LEU A 691 -13.88 22.98 -10.93
CA LEU A 691 -15.32 23.10 -11.14
C LEU A 691 -15.58 23.91 -12.40
N LYS A 692 -16.21 23.32 -13.41
CA LYS A 692 -16.80 24.01 -14.57
C LYS A 692 -18.23 24.45 -14.23
N LYS A 693 -18.47 25.76 -14.29
CA LYS A 693 -19.80 26.38 -14.13
C LYS A 693 -20.52 26.53 -15.45
#